data_d133b7b796a3792b8fc112ae21c2c86d
#
_entry.id   d133b7b796a3792b8fc112ae21c2c86d
#
_cell.length_a   1.000
_cell.length_b   1.000
_cell.length_c   1.000
_cell.angle_alpha   90.00
_cell.angle_beta   90.00
_cell.angle_gamma   90.00
#
_symmetry.space_group_name_H-M   'P 1'
#
loop_
_entity.id
_entity.type
_entity.pdbx_description
1 polymer ?
#
loop_
_entity_poly.entity_id
_entity_poly.type
_entity_poly.pdbx_seq_one_letter_code
_entity_poly.pdbx_strand_id
1 'polypeptide(L)'
;MKSEWDEILFIDLEVTAKGRIGEIGLVVGDHTLRTDSLQEAGAFIKKQSANLRFLCGHNLIDFDDRYLTQSSLAPLLDDLTRIDTLAISTLFFSEKTFHKLPKAYKSEDDFKNNPLKDALLTRTLLENSFEKFLSLPIHLQNSLYTLTRHEKKFAGFYDLLPQKPEALQPRLLQKILIRLYEDLINDESALKEAITKEPVALAYIVALMTPTIEIKAHPPRILHEYPQIVALHKQLTLPKEPENLTEFSAQTFGFAAFREFPRLDPALGESPTLSQREIVEAALQEESFIAVLPTGGGKTFSFWLPALYRAKRTKALTVVISPLQALMRDQIESFNRQVANFSAVAISGFQNALERSDAIEKVINGEADILYLAPESLRSETIFKLLKNRLIDRFVIDEAHCLSTWGHDFRHDYFFIAEFIADLLKAQPWQDHLPVSCFTATAKPDVIEDIARYFGERLGLTMARYLARPERTNLTYTAHAVDKEEEKYLKLLEILNSRQGPALIYIPSSTRKCDEIAEKLAADVAPRRVAGFHAKLESEQKAEILQGYLDGSIDVIVATTAFGMGVDKPDIHTVIHYEISNSLENYAQEAGRGARDKSLEALCPILFDEKDLDKHFAQLNRTKLNADEVNAVFRVLKKQKGDKVLLTAREIAEAAGWDTEGEDQNWEIKVKTALLELEREGYLARKRNKVRYFADAVAKDAFEKLETLKQNGTLSPERHDELTRVLAALLGRGKPSAFQIDEAVLTLNMPRERIGKAILELKEYGILSDAKEMTLTIRPDAFKRLQTIQTVEKALLQRFLSAPVGSVTIRALNETLIESNVLDKNANATRTIKTLLTLWRAKKGHFFFRRTDQKRDLWYYE
;
A
#
# COMPACT_ATOMS: atom_id res chain seq x y z
N MET A 1 -2.59 44.29 7.04
CA MET A 1 -2.66 42.90 7.53
C MET A 1 -2.28 42.75 9.00
N LYS A 2 -1.19 43.32 9.56
CA LYS A 2 -0.90 43.12 11.01
C LYS A 2 -1.97 43.66 11.98
N SER A 3 -2.74 44.67 11.60
CA SER A 3 -3.80 45.23 12.45
C SER A 3 -5.14 44.45 12.42
N GLU A 4 -5.34 43.61 11.42
CA GLU A 4 -6.60 42.83 11.24
C GLU A 4 -6.65 41.57 12.13
N TRP A 5 -5.47 41.00 12.50
CA TRP A 5 -5.37 39.85 13.38
C TRP A 5 -5.69 40.16 14.85
N ASP A 6 -5.69 41.43 15.24
CA ASP A 6 -6.08 41.88 16.56
C ASP A 6 -7.60 41.86 16.79
N GLU A 7 -8.39 41.72 15.71
CA GLU A 7 -9.84 41.58 15.72
C GLU A 7 -10.32 40.12 15.87
N ILE A 8 -9.37 39.15 15.88
CA ILE A 8 -9.68 37.69 15.90
C ILE A 8 -9.21 37.09 17.23
N LEU A 9 -10.12 36.44 17.91
CA LEU A 9 -9.82 35.53 19.01
C LEU A 9 -9.61 34.12 18.48
N PHE A 10 -8.39 33.61 18.48
CA PHE A 10 -8.11 32.22 18.21
C PHE A 10 -8.25 31.41 19.49
N ILE A 11 -8.99 30.30 19.42
CA ILE A 11 -9.28 29.44 20.56
C ILE A 11 -9.11 27.97 20.20
N ASP A 12 -8.62 27.22 21.18
CA ASP A 12 -8.65 25.76 21.17
C ASP A 12 -8.95 25.23 22.58
N LEU A 13 -9.73 24.15 22.66
CA LEU A 13 -10.19 23.56 23.92
C LEU A 13 -9.70 22.14 24.08
N GLU A 14 -9.18 21.82 25.24
CA GLU A 14 -9.02 20.43 25.66
C GLU A 14 -10.18 20.03 26.56
N VAL A 15 -10.95 19.04 26.11
CA VAL A 15 -12.14 18.58 26.84
C VAL A 15 -11.82 17.26 27.56
N THR A 16 -12.12 17.21 28.85
CA THR A 16 -11.93 16.02 29.68
C THR A 16 -12.87 14.87 29.27
N ALA A 17 -12.54 13.64 29.64
CA ALA A 17 -13.40 12.48 29.42
C ALA A 17 -14.83 12.62 30.01
N LYS A 18 -15.01 13.54 30.95
CA LYS A 18 -16.33 13.87 31.58
C LYS A 18 -17.09 14.95 30.81
N GLY A 19 -16.61 15.38 29.64
CA GLY A 19 -17.28 16.42 28.84
C GLY A 19 -17.16 17.84 29.40
N ARG A 20 -16.15 18.14 30.21
CA ARG A 20 -15.88 19.48 30.74
C ARG A 20 -14.64 20.06 30.11
N ILE A 21 -14.61 21.38 29.93
CA ILE A 21 -13.41 22.11 29.51
C ILE A 21 -12.33 21.88 30.55
N GLY A 22 -11.19 21.32 30.13
CA GLY A 22 -10.04 21.03 30.97
C GLY A 22 -8.96 22.10 30.87
N GLU A 23 -8.58 22.48 29.65
CA GLU A 23 -7.63 23.56 29.36
C GLU A 23 -8.11 24.38 28.16
N ILE A 24 -7.73 25.65 28.12
CA ILE A 24 -8.07 26.61 27.08
C ILE A 24 -6.80 27.29 26.57
N GLY A 25 -6.62 27.37 25.28
CA GLY A 25 -5.63 28.19 24.61
C GLY A 25 -6.30 29.36 23.91
N LEU A 26 -5.84 30.59 24.20
CA LEU A 26 -6.35 31.82 23.60
C LEU A 26 -5.20 32.65 23.02
N VAL A 27 -5.45 33.22 21.82
CA VAL A 27 -4.51 34.08 21.12
C VAL A 27 -5.26 35.26 20.50
N VAL A 28 -4.80 36.50 20.78
CA VAL A 28 -5.29 37.73 20.14
C VAL A 28 -4.08 38.62 19.85
N GLY A 29 -3.82 38.87 18.58
CA GLY A 29 -2.58 39.57 18.18
C GLY A 29 -1.33 38.86 18.75
N ASP A 30 -0.53 39.61 19.53
CA ASP A 30 0.66 39.07 20.21
C ASP A 30 0.38 38.59 21.65
N HIS A 31 -0.87 38.71 22.11
CA HIS A 31 -1.29 38.30 23.44
C HIS A 31 -1.75 36.84 23.47
N THR A 32 -1.21 36.06 24.40
CA THR A 32 -1.51 34.64 24.52
C THR A 32 -1.86 34.27 25.97
N LEU A 33 -2.76 33.30 26.13
CA LEU A 33 -3.09 32.71 27.42
C LEU A 33 -3.31 31.20 27.28
N ARG A 34 -2.74 30.44 28.22
CA ARG A 34 -3.08 29.02 28.46
C ARG A 34 -3.54 28.91 29.91
N THR A 35 -4.75 28.41 30.13
CA THR A 35 -5.33 28.29 31.46
C THR A 35 -6.33 27.16 31.57
N ASP A 36 -6.52 26.62 32.75
CA ASP A 36 -7.61 25.70 33.12
C ASP A 36 -8.79 26.42 33.77
N SER A 37 -8.68 27.76 33.96
CA SER A 37 -9.65 28.61 34.63
C SER A 37 -10.54 29.38 33.63
N LEU A 38 -11.83 29.12 33.63
CA LEU A 38 -12.81 29.89 32.85
C LEU A 38 -12.88 31.38 33.29
N GLN A 39 -12.53 31.68 34.55
CA GLN A 39 -12.50 33.06 35.03
C GLN A 39 -11.33 33.83 34.43
N GLU A 40 -10.13 33.22 34.40
CA GLU A 40 -8.96 33.83 33.77
C GLU A 40 -9.13 33.99 32.26
N ALA A 41 -9.71 32.98 31.58
CA ALA A 41 -10.07 33.09 30.20
C ALA A 41 -11.03 34.23 29.92
N GLY A 42 -12.08 34.36 30.75
CA GLY A 42 -13.05 35.47 30.66
C GLY A 42 -12.43 36.84 30.93
N ALA A 43 -11.51 36.96 31.88
CA ALA A 43 -10.77 38.20 32.13
C ALA A 43 -9.86 38.59 30.95
N PHE A 44 -9.18 37.61 30.35
CA PHE A 44 -8.38 37.79 29.13
C PHE A 44 -9.22 38.30 27.96
N ILE A 45 -10.36 37.65 27.69
CA ILE A 45 -11.28 38.01 26.59
C ILE A 45 -11.82 39.42 26.82
N LYS A 46 -12.27 39.76 28.03
CA LYS A 46 -12.77 41.09 28.37
C LYS A 46 -11.72 42.19 28.17
N LYS A 47 -10.46 41.92 28.50
CA LYS A 47 -9.37 42.89 28.33
C LYS A 47 -9.10 43.18 26.83
N GLN A 48 -9.37 42.23 25.93
CA GLN A 48 -9.19 42.39 24.51
C GLN A 48 -10.49 42.72 23.75
N SER A 49 -11.64 42.70 24.40
CA SER A 49 -12.98 42.72 23.78
C SER A 49 -13.30 43.97 22.95
N ALA A 50 -12.61 45.11 23.17
CA ALA A 50 -12.91 46.35 22.46
C ALA A 50 -12.80 46.26 20.92
N ASN A 51 -11.95 45.35 20.39
CA ASN A 51 -11.68 45.21 18.98
C ASN A 51 -12.11 43.84 18.42
N LEU A 52 -12.57 42.91 19.25
CA LEU A 52 -12.89 41.56 18.78
C LEU A 52 -14.16 41.50 17.93
N ARG A 53 -14.06 40.93 16.76
CA ARG A 53 -15.17 40.71 15.81
C ARG A 53 -15.35 39.26 15.45
N PHE A 54 -14.25 38.47 15.52
CA PHE A 54 -14.24 37.09 15.06
C PHE A 54 -13.75 36.13 16.16
N LEU A 55 -14.35 34.95 16.18
CA LEU A 55 -13.89 33.78 16.94
C LEU A 55 -13.45 32.71 15.97
N CYS A 56 -12.17 32.33 16.03
CA CYS A 56 -11.56 31.35 15.12
C CYS A 56 -11.06 30.13 15.87
N GLY A 57 -11.41 28.97 15.40
CA GLY A 57 -10.93 27.68 15.92
C GLY A 57 -10.78 26.64 14.82
N HIS A 58 -10.17 25.53 15.15
CA HIS A 58 -10.03 24.39 14.26
C HIS A 58 -11.05 23.32 14.64
N ASN A 59 -12.08 23.12 13.82
CA ASN A 59 -13.29 22.36 14.14
C ASN A 59 -14.20 23.07 15.18
N LEU A 60 -14.17 24.37 15.17
CA LEU A 60 -14.86 25.23 16.12
C LEU A 60 -16.37 24.97 16.14
N ILE A 61 -17.01 25.00 14.96
CA ILE A 61 -18.48 24.96 14.85
C ILE A 61 -19.04 23.60 15.25
N ASP A 62 -18.36 22.52 14.88
CA ASP A 62 -18.85 21.16 15.15
C ASP A 62 -18.43 20.65 16.54
N PHE A 63 -17.39 21.19 17.16
CA PHE A 63 -16.86 20.68 18.42
C PHE A 63 -16.80 21.73 19.53
N ASP A 64 -15.94 22.75 19.44
CA ASP A 64 -15.65 23.65 20.54
C ASP A 64 -16.83 24.53 20.93
N ASP A 65 -17.59 25.00 19.95
CA ASP A 65 -18.75 25.90 20.16
C ASP A 65 -19.84 25.25 21.04
N ARG A 66 -19.96 23.91 21.03
CA ARG A 66 -20.88 23.17 21.92
C ARG A 66 -20.53 23.34 23.40
N TYR A 67 -19.26 23.44 23.72
CA TYR A 67 -18.80 23.63 25.10
C TYR A 67 -18.72 25.09 25.47
N LEU A 68 -18.37 25.97 24.53
CA LEU A 68 -18.30 27.41 24.74
C LEU A 68 -19.67 28.01 25.04
N THR A 69 -20.69 27.62 24.25
CA THR A 69 -22.07 28.11 24.42
C THR A 69 -22.72 27.70 25.76
N GLN A 70 -22.23 26.61 26.37
CA GLN A 70 -22.68 26.13 27.69
C GLN A 70 -21.82 26.63 28.85
N SER A 71 -20.77 27.37 28.57
CA SER A 71 -19.83 27.87 29.57
C SER A 71 -20.14 29.30 30.00
N SER A 72 -19.49 29.76 31.09
CA SER A 72 -19.56 31.16 31.51
C SER A 72 -18.92 32.16 30.54
N LEU A 73 -18.28 31.66 29.48
CA LEU A 73 -17.69 32.48 28.40
C LEU A 73 -18.72 32.85 27.32
N ALA A 74 -19.85 32.16 27.23
CA ALA A 74 -20.85 32.40 26.20
C ALA A 74 -21.23 33.88 25.99
N PRO A 75 -21.58 34.65 27.03
CA PRO A 75 -21.96 36.07 26.88
C PRO A 75 -20.86 36.96 26.28
N LEU A 76 -19.59 36.50 26.29
CA LEU A 76 -18.46 37.24 25.74
C LEU A 76 -18.16 36.87 24.31
N LEU A 77 -18.71 35.74 23.85
CA LEU A 77 -18.41 35.11 22.57
C LEU A 77 -19.59 35.10 21.59
N ASP A 78 -20.83 35.28 22.08
CA ASP A 78 -22.06 35.12 21.29
C ASP A 78 -22.13 36.09 20.11
N ASP A 79 -21.64 37.30 20.24
CA ASP A 79 -21.66 38.32 19.19
C ASP A 79 -20.51 38.19 18.19
N LEU A 80 -19.54 37.28 18.42
CA LEU A 80 -18.42 37.11 17.51
C LEU A 80 -18.78 36.20 16.32
N THR A 81 -18.39 36.63 15.11
CA THR A 81 -18.53 35.80 13.92
C THR A 81 -17.57 34.61 13.95
N ARG A 82 -18.09 33.38 13.75
CA ARG A 82 -17.32 32.13 13.81
C ARG A 82 -16.54 31.90 12.51
N ILE A 83 -15.28 31.52 12.65
CA ILE A 83 -14.40 31.07 11.56
C ILE A 83 -13.90 29.66 11.90
N ASP A 84 -14.21 28.68 11.05
CA ASP A 84 -13.77 27.28 11.22
C ASP A 84 -12.67 26.93 10.22
N THR A 85 -11.43 26.92 10.69
CA THR A 85 -10.28 26.64 9.82
C THR A 85 -10.25 25.23 9.27
N LEU A 86 -10.95 24.27 9.89
CA LEU A 86 -11.02 22.91 9.42
C LEU A 86 -11.83 22.79 8.11
N ALA A 87 -12.96 23.48 8.01
CA ALA A 87 -13.76 23.53 6.78
C ALA A 87 -13.00 24.26 5.65
N ILE A 88 -12.40 25.41 6.00
CA ILE A 88 -11.68 26.26 5.05
C ILE A 88 -10.43 25.54 4.51
N SER A 89 -9.63 24.94 5.39
CA SER A 89 -8.40 24.27 4.97
C SER A 89 -8.65 23.04 4.10
N THR A 90 -9.75 22.32 4.30
CA THR A 90 -10.13 21.19 3.43
C THR A 90 -10.45 21.60 2.01
N LEU A 91 -10.80 22.86 1.78
CA LEU A 91 -11.06 23.39 0.43
C LEU A 91 -9.78 23.78 -0.32
N PHE A 92 -8.70 24.11 0.41
CA PHE A 92 -7.49 24.69 -0.22
C PHE A 92 -6.24 23.80 -0.10
N PHE A 93 -6.18 22.85 0.81
CA PHE A 93 -4.97 22.07 1.08
C PHE A 93 -5.21 20.57 1.03
N SER A 94 -4.62 19.90 0.04
CA SER A 94 -4.71 18.43 -0.12
C SER A 94 -3.72 17.65 0.74
N GLU A 95 -2.58 18.24 1.06
CA GLU A 95 -1.46 17.54 1.72
C GLU A 95 -1.79 17.03 3.13
N LYS A 96 -2.98 17.32 3.63
CA LYS A 96 -3.43 16.90 4.94
C LYS A 96 -4.81 16.27 4.84
N THR A 97 -4.87 15.07 4.25
CA THR A 97 -6.07 14.22 4.23
C THR A 97 -6.64 13.98 5.63
N PHE A 98 -5.84 14.23 6.64
CA PHE A 98 -6.25 14.38 8.03
C PHE A 98 -5.94 15.82 8.45
N HIS A 99 -6.89 16.73 8.29
CA HIS A 99 -6.81 18.12 8.74
C HIS A 99 -6.78 18.22 10.29
N LYS A 100 -5.91 17.43 10.91
CA LYS A 100 -5.49 17.63 12.30
C LYS A 100 -4.34 18.60 12.27
N LEU A 101 -4.38 19.61 13.13
CA LEU A 101 -3.27 20.52 13.32
C LEU A 101 -1.95 19.74 13.45
N PRO A 102 -0.89 20.10 12.72
CA PRO A 102 0.30 19.26 12.63
C PRO A 102 0.94 19.12 14.01
N LYS A 103 0.89 17.90 14.55
CA LYS A 103 1.59 17.52 15.80
C LYS A 103 3.09 17.27 15.57
N ALA A 104 3.66 17.78 14.46
CA ALA A 104 4.96 17.36 13.93
C ALA A 104 6.18 17.88 14.70
N TYR A 105 6.04 18.73 15.68
CA TYR A 105 7.16 19.29 16.44
C TYR A 105 6.89 19.31 17.96
N LYS A 106 6.64 18.13 18.55
CA LYS A 106 6.59 18.02 20.01
C LYS A 106 7.99 17.70 20.55
N SER A 107 8.56 18.63 21.33
CA SER A 107 9.69 18.37 22.22
C SER A 107 9.26 17.41 23.35
N GLU A 108 10.20 16.83 24.11
CA GLU A 108 9.90 15.87 25.19
C GLU A 108 8.89 16.37 26.24
N ASP A 109 8.73 17.68 26.40
CA ASP A 109 7.73 18.31 27.26
C ASP A 109 6.33 18.49 26.62
N ASP A 110 6.20 18.23 25.32
CA ASP A 110 5.01 18.53 24.49
C ASP A 110 4.04 17.33 24.29
N PHE A 111 4.19 16.25 25.06
CA PHE A 111 3.31 15.08 24.91
C PHE A 111 1.90 15.28 25.51
N LYS A 112 1.68 16.33 26.26
CA LYS A 112 0.32 16.80 26.60
C LYS A 112 -0.22 17.63 25.44
N ASN A 113 -1.48 17.43 25.09
CA ASN A 113 -2.20 18.34 24.23
C ASN A 113 -1.99 19.76 24.75
N ASN A 114 -1.63 20.70 23.88
CA ASN A 114 -1.36 22.06 24.26
C ASN A 114 -2.29 23.00 23.50
N PRO A 115 -3.43 23.40 24.08
CA PRO A 115 -4.43 24.19 23.37
C PRO A 115 -3.90 25.57 22.93
N LEU A 116 -2.95 26.15 23.63
CA LEU A 116 -2.33 27.40 23.18
C LEU A 116 -1.53 27.20 21.87
N LYS A 117 -0.77 26.12 21.77
CA LYS A 117 -0.02 25.81 20.54
C LYS A 117 -0.97 25.51 19.39
N ASP A 118 -2.05 24.80 19.67
CA ASP A 118 -3.06 24.46 18.68
C ASP A 118 -3.82 25.71 18.20
N ALA A 119 -4.09 26.69 19.09
CA ALA A 119 -4.63 28.01 18.72
C ALA A 119 -3.65 28.83 17.84
N LEU A 120 -2.34 28.80 18.13
CA LEU A 120 -1.32 29.43 17.30
C LEU A 120 -1.20 28.78 15.91
N LEU A 121 -1.28 27.46 15.83
CA LEU A 121 -1.31 26.73 14.54
C LEU A 121 -2.59 27.04 13.76
N THR A 122 -3.72 27.20 14.43
CA THR A 122 -4.99 27.63 13.83
C THR A 122 -4.85 28.99 13.16
N ARG A 123 -4.17 29.94 13.84
CA ARG A 123 -3.85 31.26 13.26
C ARG A 123 -3.04 31.10 11.96
N THR A 124 -1.92 30.36 12.02
CA THR A 124 -1.07 30.13 10.84
C THR A 124 -1.85 29.46 9.69
N LEU A 125 -2.73 28.52 10.01
CA LEU A 125 -3.56 27.85 9.01
C LEU A 125 -4.57 28.81 8.38
N LEU A 126 -5.16 29.73 9.15
CA LEU A 126 -6.03 30.77 8.61
C LEU A 126 -5.27 31.75 7.71
N GLU A 127 -4.07 32.19 8.13
CA GLU A 127 -3.18 33.05 7.32
C GLU A 127 -2.87 32.40 5.97
N ASN A 128 -2.42 31.14 5.97
CA ASN A 128 -2.11 30.39 4.75
C ASN A 128 -3.36 30.20 3.85
N SER A 129 -4.53 29.94 4.46
CA SER A 129 -5.78 29.77 3.73
C SER A 129 -6.22 31.06 3.04
N PHE A 130 -6.00 32.17 3.71
CA PHE A 130 -6.27 33.51 3.22
C PHE A 130 -5.38 33.86 2.01
N GLU A 131 -4.06 33.66 2.16
CA GLU A 131 -3.10 33.88 1.07
C GLU A 131 -3.41 32.98 -0.13
N LYS A 132 -3.72 31.70 0.10
CA LYS A 132 -4.08 30.75 -0.96
C LYS A 132 -5.33 31.20 -1.71
N PHE A 133 -6.39 31.59 -0.99
CA PHE A 133 -7.62 32.08 -1.61
C PHE A 133 -7.37 33.33 -2.47
N LEU A 134 -6.62 34.31 -1.97
CA LEU A 134 -6.30 35.54 -2.71
C LEU A 134 -5.40 35.29 -3.93
N SER A 135 -4.61 34.23 -3.91
CA SER A 135 -3.77 33.83 -5.06
C SER A 135 -4.56 33.20 -6.21
N LEU A 136 -5.81 32.77 -5.97
CA LEU A 136 -6.66 32.18 -7.01
C LEU A 136 -7.10 33.23 -8.03
N PRO A 137 -7.34 32.85 -9.30
CA PRO A 137 -7.98 33.74 -10.28
C PRO A 137 -9.33 34.27 -9.79
N ILE A 138 -9.65 35.52 -10.08
CA ILE A 138 -10.85 36.22 -9.58
C ILE A 138 -12.16 35.48 -9.88
N HIS A 139 -12.27 34.88 -11.07
CA HIS A 139 -13.45 34.09 -11.45
C HIS A 139 -13.60 32.83 -10.59
N LEU A 140 -12.50 32.25 -10.11
CA LEU A 140 -12.52 31.10 -9.21
C LEU A 140 -12.86 31.54 -7.77
N GLN A 141 -12.31 32.66 -7.30
CA GLN A 141 -12.68 33.27 -6.02
C GLN A 141 -14.20 33.55 -5.99
N ASN A 142 -14.74 34.18 -7.05
CA ASN A 142 -16.17 34.45 -7.16
C ASN A 142 -17.02 33.18 -7.22
N SER A 143 -16.55 32.12 -7.88
CA SER A 143 -17.23 30.84 -7.97
C SER A 143 -17.31 30.15 -6.60
N LEU A 144 -16.18 30.01 -5.90
CA LEU A 144 -16.12 29.41 -4.57
C LEU A 144 -16.93 30.21 -3.55
N TYR A 145 -16.83 31.54 -3.58
CA TYR A 145 -17.65 32.43 -2.76
C TYR A 145 -19.14 32.21 -3.02
N THR A 146 -19.57 32.20 -4.27
CA THR A 146 -20.98 31.99 -4.63
C THR A 146 -21.53 30.69 -4.09
N LEU A 147 -20.74 29.61 -4.17
CA LEU A 147 -21.12 28.25 -3.76
C LEU A 147 -21.15 28.06 -2.24
N THR A 148 -20.30 28.78 -1.47
CA THR A 148 -20.11 28.47 -0.05
C THR A 148 -20.49 29.60 0.92
N ARG A 149 -20.77 30.83 0.45
CA ARG A 149 -21.06 32.02 1.28
C ARG A 149 -22.23 31.87 2.26
N HIS A 150 -23.19 31.03 1.97
CA HIS A 150 -24.37 30.80 2.79
C HIS A 150 -24.18 29.69 3.83
N GLU A 151 -23.08 28.94 3.74
CA GLU A 151 -22.75 27.91 4.70
C GLU A 151 -22.01 28.52 5.91
N LYS A 152 -22.50 28.25 7.13
CA LYS A 152 -21.97 28.82 8.37
C LYS A 152 -20.47 28.61 8.55
N LYS A 153 -19.96 27.46 8.07
CA LYS A 153 -18.53 27.10 8.18
C LYS A 153 -17.61 27.97 7.34
N PHE A 154 -18.13 28.66 6.31
CA PHE A 154 -17.36 29.51 5.40
C PHE A 154 -17.68 31.00 5.53
N ALA A 155 -18.88 31.35 5.98
CA ALA A 155 -19.35 32.73 6.00
C ALA A 155 -18.38 33.70 6.70
N GLY A 156 -17.91 33.32 7.90
CA GLY A 156 -16.98 34.17 8.68
C GLY A 156 -15.64 34.38 8.00
N PHE A 157 -15.16 33.41 7.20
CA PHE A 157 -13.92 33.56 6.40
C PHE A 157 -14.06 34.66 5.36
N TYR A 158 -15.23 34.72 4.68
CA TYR A 158 -15.46 35.75 3.67
C TYR A 158 -15.73 37.16 4.29
N ASP A 159 -16.23 37.20 5.52
CA ASP A 159 -16.41 38.46 6.25
C ASP A 159 -15.11 39.09 6.70
N LEU A 160 -14.03 38.30 6.77
CA LEU A 160 -12.68 38.76 7.07
C LEU A 160 -11.98 39.40 5.85
N LEU A 161 -12.45 39.11 4.60
CA LEU A 161 -11.79 39.63 3.41
C LEU A 161 -11.93 41.16 3.29
N PRO A 162 -10.85 41.89 2.93
CA PRO A 162 -10.91 43.36 2.72
C PRO A 162 -11.93 43.76 1.67
N GLN A 163 -12.05 42.95 0.64
CA GLN A 163 -13.05 43.08 -0.44
C GLN A 163 -13.71 41.71 -0.66
N LYS A 164 -15.02 41.64 -0.45
CA LYS A 164 -15.77 40.41 -0.73
C LYS A 164 -15.79 40.12 -2.23
N PRO A 165 -15.61 38.85 -2.63
CA PRO A 165 -15.79 38.45 -4.02
C PRO A 165 -17.23 38.75 -4.51
N GLU A 166 -17.41 38.84 -5.82
CA GLU A 166 -18.71 39.03 -6.43
C GLU A 166 -19.54 37.74 -6.40
N ALA A 167 -20.79 37.87 -5.96
CA ALA A 167 -21.73 36.78 -6.01
C ALA A 167 -22.30 36.61 -7.42
N LEU A 168 -21.97 35.50 -8.08
CA LEU A 168 -22.38 35.23 -9.44
C LEU A 168 -23.83 34.74 -9.51
N GLN A 169 -24.55 35.15 -10.56
CA GLN A 169 -25.84 34.53 -10.89
C GLN A 169 -25.65 33.07 -11.34
N PRO A 170 -26.56 32.13 -11.01
CA PRO A 170 -26.41 30.72 -11.31
C PRO A 170 -26.05 30.40 -12.78
N ARG A 171 -26.68 31.11 -13.72
CA ARG A 171 -26.40 30.94 -15.16
C ARG A 171 -24.97 31.41 -15.54
N LEU A 172 -24.47 32.47 -14.92
CA LEU A 172 -23.13 32.96 -15.17
C LEU A 172 -22.10 32.02 -14.56
N LEU A 173 -22.33 31.57 -13.33
CA LEU A 173 -21.50 30.57 -12.66
C LEU A 173 -21.39 29.28 -13.49
N GLN A 174 -22.52 28.75 -13.99
CA GLN A 174 -22.53 27.58 -14.86
C GLN A 174 -21.62 27.78 -16.10
N LYS A 175 -21.77 28.90 -16.80
CA LYS A 175 -20.93 29.20 -17.98
C LYS A 175 -19.45 29.31 -17.65
N ILE A 176 -19.12 29.92 -16.52
CA ILE A 176 -17.73 30.04 -16.06
C ILE A 176 -17.14 28.65 -15.77
N LEU A 177 -17.86 27.80 -15.03
CA LEU A 177 -17.40 26.46 -14.69
C LEU A 177 -17.24 25.57 -15.93
N ILE A 178 -18.18 25.61 -16.88
CA ILE A 178 -18.05 24.88 -18.15
C ILE A 178 -16.79 25.32 -18.89
N ARG A 179 -16.56 26.62 -19.01
CA ARG A 179 -15.38 27.13 -19.72
C ARG A 179 -14.04 26.80 -19.03
N LEU A 180 -14.04 26.78 -17.67
CA LEU A 180 -12.84 26.45 -16.89
C LEU A 180 -12.46 24.98 -16.94
N TYR A 181 -13.45 24.11 -17.05
CA TYR A 181 -13.30 22.66 -16.95
C TYR A 181 -13.93 21.95 -18.16
N GLU A 182 -13.78 22.54 -19.36
CA GLU A 182 -14.32 22.06 -20.62
C GLU A 182 -14.00 20.58 -20.88
N ASP A 183 -12.76 20.15 -20.56
CA ASP A 183 -12.31 18.78 -20.74
C ASP A 183 -12.78 17.80 -19.64
N LEU A 184 -13.39 18.30 -18.56
CA LEU A 184 -13.75 17.51 -17.39
C LEU A 184 -15.26 17.44 -17.14
N ILE A 185 -16.01 18.51 -17.43
CA ILE A 185 -17.45 18.57 -17.20
C ILE A 185 -18.20 18.03 -18.41
N ASN A 186 -18.88 16.88 -18.23
CA ASN A 186 -19.61 16.18 -19.29
C ASN A 186 -21.14 16.30 -19.18
N ASP A 187 -21.67 16.73 -18.02
CA ASP A 187 -23.13 16.88 -17.80
C ASP A 187 -23.48 18.30 -17.33
N GLU A 188 -23.84 19.17 -18.26
CA GLU A 188 -24.26 20.53 -17.98
C GLU A 188 -25.57 20.62 -17.19
N SER A 189 -26.46 19.62 -17.32
CA SER A 189 -27.72 19.57 -16.60
C SER A 189 -27.50 19.27 -15.14
N ALA A 190 -26.64 18.28 -14.87
CA ALA A 190 -26.20 17.95 -13.52
C ALA A 190 -25.49 19.12 -12.84
N LEU A 191 -24.63 19.84 -13.58
CA LEU A 191 -23.96 21.04 -13.08
C LEU A 191 -24.98 22.13 -12.67
N LYS A 192 -25.98 22.38 -13.49
CA LYS A 192 -27.04 23.36 -13.19
C LYS A 192 -27.82 22.99 -11.93
N GLU A 193 -28.13 21.71 -11.77
CA GLU A 193 -28.80 21.20 -10.58
C GLU A 193 -27.93 21.31 -9.34
N ALA A 194 -26.66 20.93 -9.43
CA ALA A 194 -25.68 20.98 -8.35
C ALA A 194 -25.45 22.40 -7.81
N ILE A 195 -25.39 23.42 -8.69
CA ILE A 195 -25.27 24.83 -8.28
C ILE A 195 -26.38 25.23 -7.29
N THR A 196 -27.57 24.65 -7.43
CA THR A 196 -28.72 25.02 -6.63
C THR A 196 -28.95 24.10 -5.42
N LYS A 197 -28.75 22.79 -5.60
CA LYS A 197 -29.09 21.80 -4.58
C LYS A 197 -27.90 21.36 -3.72
N GLU A 198 -26.70 21.34 -4.31
CA GLU A 198 -25.48 20.82 -3.67
C GLU A 198 -24.29 21.79 -3.80
N PRO A 199 -24.47 23.09 -3.47
CA PRO A 199 -23.43 24.09 -3.77
C PRO A 199 -22.11 23.81 -3.04
N VAL A 200 -22.13 23.34 -1.78
CA VAL A 200 -20.91 23.06 -1.02
C VAL A 200 -20.18 21.84 -1.58
N ALA A 201 -20.90 20.76 -1.90
CA ALA A 201 -20.32 19.59 -2.54
C ALA A 201 -19.70 19.97 -3.89
N LEU A 202 -20.36 20.81 -4.69
CA LEU A 202 -19.84 21.33 -5.94
C LEU A 202 -18.58 22.17 -5.73
N ALA A 203 -18.50 22.99 -4.67
CA ALA A 203 -17.30 23.77 -4.37
C ALA A 203 -16.07 22.88 -4.13
N TYR A 204 -16.24 21.77 -3.41
CA TYR A 204 -15.16 20.78 -3.22
C TYR A 204 -14.79 20.06 -4.53
N ILE A 205 -15.76 19.75 -5.39
CA ILE A 205 -15.47 19.18 -6.73
C ILE A 205 -14.71 20.19 -7.58
N VAL A 206 -15.10 21.47 -7.60
CA VAL A 206 -14.37 22.54 -8.27
C VAL A 206 -12.92 22.64 -7.76
N ALA A 207 -12.74 22.56 -6.43
CA ALA A 207 -11.40 22.55 -5.83
C ALA A 207 -10.58 21.34 -6.29
N LEU A 208 -11.17 20.14 -6.35
CA LEU A 208 -10.52 18.90 -6.84
C LEU A 208 -10.14 18.98 -8.33
N MET A 209 -10.93 19.69 -9.15
CA MET A 209 -10.65 19.89 -10.56
C MET A 209 -9.63 21.01 -10.82
N THR A 210 -9.32 21.84 -9.82
CA THR A 210 -8.44 23.00 -9.96
C THR A 210 -6.98 22.64 -9.68
N PRO A 211 -6.08 22.58 -10.68
CA PRO A 211 -4.70 22.18 -10.47
C PRO A 211 -3.92 23.06 -9.47
N THR A 212 -4.22 24.36 -9.43
CA THR A 212 -3.55 25.31 -8.52
C THR A 212 -3.92 25.14 -7.06
N ILE A 213 -5.00 24.40 -6.74
CA ILE A 213 -5.41 24.08 -5.36
C ILE A 213 -4.69 22.82 -4.85
N GLU A 214 -4.13 21.99 -5.75
CA GLU A 214 -3.32 20.82 -5.42
C GLU A 214 -4.04 19.72 -4.62
N ILE A 215 -5.37 19.67 -4.58
CA ILE A 215 -6.11 18.59 -3.94
C ILE A 215 -6.06 17.34 -4.83
N LYS A 216 -5.42 16.27 -4.34
CA LYS A 216 -5.16 15.03 -5.09
C LYS A 216 -6.18 13.92 -4.80
N ALA A 217 -6.98 14.07 -3.74
CA ALA A 217 -8.04 13.12 -3.37
C ALA A 217 -9.15 13.80 -2.58
N HIS A 218 -10.33 13.18 -2.57
CA HIS A 218 -11.40 13.61 -1.70
C HIS A 218 -10.97 13.52 -0.22
N PRO A 219 -11.05 14.60 0.56
CA PRO A 219 -10.74 14.56 1.99
C PRO A 219 -11.70 13.61 2.71
N PRO A 220 -11.23 12.71 3.59
CA PRO A 220 -12.08 11.73 4.27
C PRO A 220 -13.26 12.34 5.02
N ARG A 221 -13.04 13.51 5.64
CA ARG A 221 -14.10 14.22 6.34
C ARG A 221 -15.23 14.62 5.39
N ILE A 222 -14.88 15.12 4.21
CA ILE A 222 -15.86 15.56 3.21
C ILE A 222 -16.66 14.39 2.68
N LEU A 223 -16.03 13.24 2.47
CA LEU A 223 -16.74 12.01 2.11
C LEU A 223 -17.77 11.59 3.16
N HIS A 224 -17.47 11.76 4.45
CA HIS A 224 -18.41 11.44 5.52
C HIS A 224 -19.49 12.51 5.72
N GLU A 225 -19.16 13.78 5.57
CA GLU A 225 -20.06 14.90 5.79
C GLU A 225 -21.01 15.13 4.59
N TYR A 226 -20.50 14.90 3.37
CA TYR A 226 -21.24 15.05 2.11
C TYR A 226 -21.10 13.78 1.25
N PRO A 227 -21.65 12.63 1.65
CA PRO A 227 -21.45 11.35 0.94
C PRO A 227 -21.92 11.40 -0.52
N GLN A 228 -22.91 12.23 -0.86
CA GLN A 228 -23.40 12.45 -2.22
C GLN A 228 -22.35 13.05 -3.17
N ILE A 229 -21.25 13.62 -2.66
CA ILE A 229 -20.20 14.24 -3.48
C ILE A 229 -19.59 13.24 -4.49
N VAL A 230 -19.52 11.96 -4.14
CA VAL A 230 -18.96 10.92 -5.01
C VAL A 230 -19.85 10.70 -6.24
N ALA A 231 -21.16 10.54 -6.03
CA ALA A 231 -22.13 10.38 -7.12
C ALA A 231 -22.17 11.62 -8.00
N LEU A 232 -22.20 12.81 -7.38
CA LEU A 232 -22.19 14.07 -8.10
C LEU A 232 -20.89 14.26 -8.92
N HIS A 233 -19.72 13.96 -8.34
CA HIS A 233 -18.43 14.08 -9.04
C HIS A 233 -18.38 13.13 -10.24
N LYS A 234 -18.79 11.88 -10.07
CA LYS A 234 -18.89 10.91 -11.17
C LYS A 234 -19.84 11.39 -12.27
N GLN A 235 -21.02 11.87 -11.90
CA GLN A 235 -22.01 12.36 -12.84
C GLN A 235 -21.49 13.56 -13.66
N LEU A 236 -20.79 14.48 -13.03
CA LEU A 236 -20.24 15.66 -13.69
C LEU A 236 -19.06 15.33 -14.62
N THR A 237 -18.20 14.39 -14.23
CA THR A 237 -16.88 14.22 -14.87
C THR A 237 -16.71 12.96 -15.70
N LEU A 238 -17.58 11.95 -15.52
CA LEU A 238 -17.52 10.73 -16.32
C LEU A 238 -18.49 10.84 -17.50
N PRO A 239 -18.02 10.72 -18.74
CA PRO A 239 -18.89 10.69 -19.91
C PRO A 239 -19.70 9.39 -19.92
N LYS A 240 -20.91 9.46 -20.49
CA LYS A 240 -21.79 8.27 -20.66
C LYS A 240 -21.16 7.22 -21.58
N GLU A 241 -20.45 7.69 -22.61
CA GLU A 241 -19.61 6.87 -23.46
C GLU A 241 -18.18 7.39 -23.33
N PRO A 242 -17.16 6.51 -23.20
CA PRO A 242 -15.78 6.93 -23.05
C PRO A 242 -15.25 7.53 -24.36
N GLU A 243 -15.48 8.82 -24.52
CA GLU A 243 -14.93 9.60 -25.62
C GLU A 243 -13.41 9.68 -25.52
N ASN A 244 -12.71 9.64 -26.64
CA ASN A 244 -11.26 9.81 -26.79
C ASN A 244 -10.38 8.80 -26.01
N LEU A 245 -10.90 7.58 -25.74
CA LEU A 245 -10.13 6.54 -25.06
C LEU A 245 -8.83 6.19 -25.82
N THR A 246 -8.89 6.19 -27.16
CA THR A 246 -7.74 5.97 -28.02
C THR A 246 -6.70 7.07 -27.89
N GLU A 247 -7.16 8.33 -27.84
CA GLU A 247 -6.29 9.50 -27.65
C GLU A 247 -5.67 9.51 -26.25
N PHE A 248 -6.45 9.24 -25.21
CA PHE A 248 -5.96 9.12 -23.84
C PHE A 248 -4.91 8.00 -23.73
N SER A 249 -5.11 6.87 -24.39
CA SER A 249 -4.14 5.78 -24.46
C SER A 249 -2.85 6.23 -25.14
N ALA A 250 -2.96 6.94 -26.28
CA ALA A 250 -1.80 7.43 -27.01
C ALA A 250 -0.99 8.45 -26.19
N GLN A 251 -1.66 9.36 -25.50
CA GLN A 251 -1.03 10.37 -24.64
C GLN A 251 -0.37 9.76 -23.39
N THR A 252 -0.97 8.71 -22.82
CA THR A 252 -0.53 8.13 -21.56
C THR A 252 0.51 7.04 -21.75
N PHE A 253 0.34 6.16 -22.74
CA PHE A 253 1.16 4.97 -22.98
C PHE A 253 1.97 5.00 -24.27
N GLY A 254 1.78 6.00 -25.13
CA GLY A 254 2.46 6.12 -26.40
C GLY A 254 1.88 5.23 -27.54
N PHE A 255 0.75 4.56 -27.31
CA PHE A 255 0.10 3.74 -28.33
C PHE A 255 -1.43 3.85 -28.25
N ALA A 256 -2.06 3.78 -29.44
CA ALA A 256 -3.49 3.97 -29.64
C ALA A 256 -4.26 2.68 -29.98
N ALA A 257 -3.55 1.59 -30.30
CA ALA A 257 -4.18 0.37 -30.78
C ALA A 257 -4.52 -0.58 -29.63
N PHE A 258 -5.74 -1.10 -29.65
CA PHE A 258 -6.18 -2.19 -28.78
C PHE A 258 -5.95 -3.53 -29.48
N ARG A 259 -5.50 -4.52 -28.72
CA ARG A 259 -5.31 -5.88 -29.23
C ARG A 259 -6.64 -6.61 -29.33
N GLU A 260 -6.72 -7.49 -30.32
CA GLU A 260 -7.85 -8.36 -30.50
C GLU A 260 -7.45 -9.84 -30.40
N PHE A 261 -8.36 -10.65 -29.90
CA PHE A 261 -8.17 -12.07 -29.65
C PHE A 261 -9.38 -12.86 -30.15
N PRO A 262 -9.20 -14.07 -30.70
CA PRO A 262 -10.33 -14.96 -30.93
C PRO A 262 -11.08 -15.23 -29.62
N ARG A 263 -12.40 -15.12 -29.59
CA ARG A 263 -13.21 -15.50 -28.43
C ARG A 263 -13.16 -17.00 -28.18
N LEU A 264 -13.15 -17.38 -26.91
CA LEU A 264 -13.24 -18.78 -26.50
C LEU A 264 -14.61 -19.37 -26.93
N ASP A 265 -15.69 -18.61 -26.64
CA ASP A 265 -17.03 -18.90 -27.08
C ASP A 265 -17.58 -17.73 -27.92
N PRO A 266 -17.74 -17.91 -29.23
CA PRO A 266 -18.30 -16.86 -30.10
C PRO A 266 -19.71 -16.41 -29.73
N ALA A 267 -20.48 -17.21 -28.97
CA ALA A 267 -21.83 -16.85 -28.54
C ALA A 267 -21.82 -15.81 -27.37
N LEU A 268 -20.71 -15.57 -26.74
CA LEU A 268 -20.57 -14.61 -25.62
C LEU A 268 -20.35 -13.17 -26.08
N GLY A 269 -20.56 -12.80 -27.33
CA GLY A 269 -20.43 -11.44 -27.84
C GLY A 269 -20.91 -11.25 -29.26
N GLU A 270 -20.99 -9.99 -29.68
CA GLU A 270 -21.44 -9.62 -31.04
C GLU A 270 -20.41 -9.93 -32.13
N SER A 271 -19.14 -10.07 -31.76
CA SER A 271 -18.02 -10.34 -32.65
C SER A 271 -17.35 -11.68 -32.31
N PRO A 272 -16.81 -12.43 -33.32
CA PRO A 272 -15.98 -13.60 -33.05
C PRO A 272 -14.64 -13.29 -32.39
N THR A 273 -14.27 -12.01 -32.36
CA THR A 273 -13.07 -11.49 -31.65
C THR A 273 -13.45 -10.75 -30.39
N LEU A 274 -12.58 -10.80 -29.39
CA LEU A 274 -12.62 -10.02 -28.16
C LEU A 274 -11.56 -8.92 -28.25
N SER A 275 -11.99 -7.67 -28.18
CA SER A 275 -11.06 -6.54 -28.12
C SER A 275 -10.69 -6.18 -26.67
N GLN A 276 -9.43 -5.80 -26.44
CA GLN A 276 -9.04 -5.17 -25.16
C GLN A 276 -9.90 -3.95 -24.84
N ARG A 277 -10.39 -3.25 -25.89
CA ARG A 277 -11.25 -2.08 -25.75
C ARG A 277 -12.56 -2.42 -25.03
N GLU A 278 -13.20 -3.55 -25.38
CA GLU A 278 -14.42 -4.02 -24.71
C GLU A 278 -14.20 -4.20 -23.20
N ILE A 279 -13.06 -4.78 -22.80
CA ILE A 279 -12.71 -5.00 -21.37
C ILE A 279 -12.49 -3.65 -20.65
N VAL A 280 -11.84 -2.71 -21.31
CA VAL A 280 -11.59 -1.37 -20.76
C VAL A 280 -12.93 -0.61 -20.64
N GLU A 281 -13.79 -0.66 -21.63
CA GLU A 281 -15.12 -0.01 -21.62
C GLU A 281 -16.01 -0.61 -20.53
N ALA A 282 -16.03 -1.94 -20.36
CA ALA A 282 -16.72 -2.60 -19.25
C ALA A 282 -16.20 -2.12 -17.87
N ALA A 283 -14.89 -1.95 -17.75
CA ALA A 283 -14.32 -1.38 -16.52
C ALA A 283 -14.78 0.06 -16.29
N LEU A 284 -14.85 0.88 -17.32
CA LEU A 284 -15.31 2.28 -17.23
C LEU A 284 -16.82 2.39 -16.95
N GLN A 285 -17.62 1.39 -17.35
CA GLN A 285 -19.04 1.28 -17.04
C GLN A 285 -19.35 0.68 -15.65
N GLU A 286 -18.32 0.55 -14.79
CA GLU A 286 -18.42 -0.02 -13.45
C GLU A 286 -18.89 -1.49 -13.42
N GLU A 287 -18.76 -2.21 -14.54
CA GLU A 287 -19.12 -3.61 -14.63
C GLU A 287 -18.12 -4.48 -13.84
N SER A 288 -18.63 -5.49 -13.17
CA SER A 288 -17.81 -6.55 -12.57
C SER A 288 -17.65 -7.69 -13.57
N PHE A 289 -16.41 -8.17 -13.78
CA PHE A 289 -16.17 -9.15 -14.83
C PHE A 289 -14.99 -10.08 -14.58
N ILE A 290 -14.95 -11.16 -15.36
CA ILE A 290 -13.83 -12.08 -15.48
C ILE A 290 -13.26 -11.94 -16.90
N ALA A 291 -11.98 -11.54 -17.00
CA ALA A 291 -11.26 -11.44 -18.25
C ALA A 291 -10.19 -12.53 -18.35
N VAL A 292 -10.31 -13.40 -19.33
CA VAL A 292 -9.30 -14.40 -19.67
C VAL A 292 -8.55 -13.93 -20.91
N LEU A 293 -7.27 -13.62 -20.74
CA LEU A 293 -6.40 -13.19 -21.82
C LEU A 293 -5.13 -14.07 -21.86
N PRO A 294 -4.61 -14.42 -23.04
CA PRO A 294 -3.38 -15.21 -23.13
C PRO A 294 -2.20 -14.53 -22.45
N THR A 295 -1.17 -15.30 -22.13
CA THR A 295 0.10 -14.76 -21.65
C THR A 295 0.68 -13.77 -22.67
N GLY A 296 1.16 -12.61 -22.19
CA GLY A 296 1.59 -11.52 -23.08
C GLY A 296 0.43 -10.80 -23.80
N GLY A 297 -0.82 -11.13 -23.51
CA GLY A 297 -2.01 -10.51 -24.10
C GLY A 297 -2.30 -9.08 -23.62
N GLY A 298 -1.50 -8.52 -22.70
CA GLY A 298 -1.68 -7.16 -22.23
C GLY A 298 -2.72 -7.01 -21.12
N LYS A 299 -2.89 -8.01 -20.25
CA LYS A 299 -3.76 -7.95 -19.04
C LYS A 299 -3.55 -6.67 -18.26
N THR A 300 -2.29 -6.34 -17.97
CA THR A 300 -1.90 -5.17 -17.18
C THR A 300 -2.40 -3.87 -17.80
N PHE A 301 -2.24 -3.68 -19.10
CA PHE A 301 -2.78 -2.52 -19.82
C PHE A 301 -4.31 -2.43 -19.72
N SER A 302 -4.99 -3.57 -19.78
CA SER A 302 -6.46 -3.63 -19.73
C SER A 302 -7.05 -3.14 -18.37
N PHE A 303 -6.26 -3.11 -17.30
CA PHE A 303 -6.69 -2.50 -16.04
C PHE A 303 -5.97 -1.18 -15.71
N TRP A 304 -4.76 -0.93 -16.22
CA TRP A 304 -4.12 0.37 -16.03
C TRP A 304 -4.87 1.50 -16.74
N LEU A 305 -5.26 1.29 -18.00
CA LEU A 305 -5.90 2.33 -18.79
C LEU A 305 -7.20 2.84 -18.13
N PRO A 306 -8.18 1.99 -17.76
CA PRO A 306 -9.38 2.46 -17.09
C PRO A 306 -9.09 3.06 -15.70
N ALA A 307 -8.12 2.50 -14.95
CA ALA A 307 -7.72 3.04 -13.66
C ALA A 307 -7.25 4.50 -13.77
N LEU A 308 -6.36 4.80 -14.72
CA LEU A 308 -5.83 6.15 -14.92
C LEU A 308 -6.86 7.12 -15.51
N TYR A 309 -7.69 6.63 -16.43
CA TYR A 309 -8.77 7.42 -16.99
C TYR A 309 -9.74 7.91 -15.89
N ARG A 310 -10.09 7.02 -14.96
CA ARG A 310 -10.96 7.35 -13.82
C ARG A 310 -10.25 8.17 -12.76
N ALA A 311 -9.01 7.85 -12.42
CA ALA A 311 -8.21 8.63 -11.47
C ALA A 311 -8.06 10.10 -11.89
N LYS A 312 -7.81 10.36 -13.18
CA LYS A 312 -7.74 11.73 -13.72
C LYS A 312 -9.04 12.51 -13.46
N ARG A 313 -10.20 11.87 -13.59
CA ARG A 313 -11.52 12.50 -13.51
C ARG A 313 -12.10 12.54 -12.11
N THR A 314 -12.01 11.44 -11.36
CA THR A 314 -12.71 11.26 -10.06
C THR A 314 -11.77 11.28 -8.86
N LYS A 315 -10.44 11.27 -9.07
CA LYS A 315 -9.44 11.14 -8.00
C LYS A 315 -9.58 9.84 -7.17
N ALA A 316 -10.19 8.82 -7.76
CA ALA A 316 -10.38 7.53 -7.13
C ALA A 316 -9.13 6.64 -7.28
N LEU A 317 -8.93 5.77 -6.29
CA LEU A 317 -7.83 4.81 -6.23
C LEU A 317 -8.28 3.45 -6.79
N THR A 318 -7.50 2.85 -7.69
CA THR A 318 -7.67 1.44 -8.07
C THR A 318 -6.80 0.55 -7.21
N VAL A 319 -7.39 -0.50 -6.63
CA VAL A 319 -6.65 -1.47 -5.79
C VAL A 319 -6.42 -2.76 -6.58
N VAL A 320 -5.17 -3.14 -6.77
CA VAL A 320 -4.76 -4.37 -7.47
C VAL A 320 -4.27 -5.40 -6.47
N ILE A 321 -4.94 -6.54 -6.43
CA ILE A 321 -4.52 -7.70 -5.63
C ILE A 321 -3.73 -8.64 -6.53
N SER A 322 -2.44 -8.83 -6.21
CA SER A 322 -1.55 -9.71 -6.97
C SER A 322 -0.84 -10.69 -6.03
N PRO A 323 -0.70 -11.98 -6.43
CA PRO A 323 -0.19 -13.01 -5.54
C PRO A 323 1.32 -12.94 -5.32
N LEU A 324 2.04 -12.20 -6.13
CA LEU A 324 3.49 -12.29 -6.25
C LEU A 324 4.13 -10.92 -6.15
N GLN A 325 4.91 -10.76 -5.09
CA GLN A 325 5.56 -9.48 -4.77
C GLN A 325 6.62 -9.08 -5.83
N ALA A 326 7.30 -10.05 -6.45
CA ALA A 326 8.22 -9.78 -7.55
C ALA A 326 7.48 -9.21 -8.76
N LEU A 327 6.32 -9.80 -9.12
CA LEU A 327 5.48 -9.30 -10.22
C LEU A 327 4.96 -7.88 -9.95
N MET A 328 4.54 -7.60 -8.72
CA MET A 328 4.13 -6.24 -8.33
C MET A 328 5.26 -5.22 -8.52
N ARG A 329 6.48 -5.56 -8.12
CA ARG A 329 7.65 -4.70 -8.32
C ARG A 329 7.89 -4.42 -9.80
N ASP A 330 7.94 -5.46 -10.61
CA ASP A 330 8.19 -5.35 -12.05
C ASP A 330 7.10 -4.54 -12.75
N GLN A 331 5.83 -4.72 -12.36
CA GLN A 331 4.71 -3.93 -12.89
C GLN A 331 4.83 -2.45 -12.51
N ILE A 332 5.20 -2.14 -11.26
CA ILE A 332 5.38 -0.76 -10.81
C ILE A 332 6.60 -0.12 -11.50
N GLU A 333 7.71 -0.82 -11.62
CA GLU A 333 8.89 -0.32 -12.34
C GLU A 333 8.58 -0.07 -13.83
N SER A 334 7.83 -0.98 -14.46
CA SER A 334 7.35 -0.81 -15.83
C SER A 334 6.39 0.37 -15.95
N PHE A 335 5.45 0.51 -15.01
CA PHE A 335 4.53 1.64 -14.94
C PHE A 335 5.29 2.97 -14.85
N ASN A 336 6.22 3.10 -13.91
CA ASN A 336 6.96 4.33 -13.69
C ASN A 336 7.89 4.72 -14.86
N ARG A 337 8.27 3.74 -15.69
CA ARG A 337 9.03 4.00 -16.94
C ARG A 337 8.15 4.47 -18.10
N GLN A 338 6.91 3.97 -18.17
CA GLN A 338 6.03 4.17 -19.31
C GLN A 338 5.03 5.30 -19.10
N VAL A 339 4.64 5.57 -17.86
CA VAL A 339 3.53 6.46 -17.55
C VAL A 339 4.03 7.67 -16.77
N ALA A 340 3.85 8.86 -17.37
CA ALA A 340 4.12 10.13 -16.70
C ALA A 340 2.84 10.67 -16.03
N ASN A 341 2.99 11.49 -15.00
CA ASN A 341 1.91 12.22 -14.30
C ASN A 341 0.92 11.33 -13.49
N PHE A 342 1.19 10.03 -13.34
CA PHE A 342 0.42 9.11 -12.50
C PHE A 342 1.37 8.30 -11.64
N SER A 343 0.85 7.73 -10.55
CA SER A 343 1.65 7.00 -9.58
C SER A 343 1.04 5.65 -9.23
N ALA A 344 1.86 4.61 -9.34
CA ALA A 344 1.55 3.28 -8.83
C ALA A 344 2.47 2.96 -7.65
N VAL A 345 1.90 2.46 -6.56
CA VAL A 345 2.64 2.07 -5.36
C VAL A 345 2.27 0.65 -4.93
N ALA A 346 3.17 -0.03 -4.22
CA ALA A 346 2.87 -1.28 -3.54
C ALA A 346 2.98 -1.12 -2.02
N ILE A 347 2.26 -1.94 -1.27
CA ILE A 347 2.50 -2.17 0.15
C ILE A 347 2.68 -3.67 0.34
N SER A 348 3.92 -4.09 0.56
CA SER A 348 4.32 -5.50 0.62
C SER A 348 5.25 -5.81 1.79
N GLY A 349 5.44 -7.09 2.09
CA GLY A 349 6.31 -7.56 3.18
C GLY A 349 7.82 -7.40 2.92
N PHE A 350 8.25 -7.21 1.67
CA PHE A 350 9.68 -7.07 1.32
C PHE A 350 10.17 -5.61 1.32
N GLN A 351 9.27 -4.65 1.45
CA GLN A 351 9.65 -3.25 1.58
C GLN A 351 10.29 -3.01 2.94
N ASN A 352 11.33 -2.19 2.95
CA ASN A 352 11.84 -1.65 4.21
C ASN A 352 10.83 -0.68 4.84
N ALA A 353 11.03 -0.33 6.10
CA ALA A 353 10.09 0.51 6.85
C ALA A 353 9.87 1.89 6.21
N LEU A 354 10.92 2.47 5.59
CA LEU A 354 10.83 3.78 4.93
C LEU A 354 10.03 3.72 3.63
N GLU A 355 10.32 2.75 2.77
CA GLU A 355 9.58 2.54 1.52
C GLU A 355 8.10 2.27 1.77
N ARG A 356 7.80 1.47 2.81
CA ARG A 356 6.44 1.17 3.21
C ARG A 356 5.71 2.42 3.75
N SER A 357 6.41 3.25 4.54
CA SER A 357 5.86 4.50 5.07
C SER A 357 5.57 5.48 3.94
N ASP A 358 6.51 5.66 3.00
CA ASP A 358 6.33 6.50 1.80
C ASP A 358 5.12 6.06 0.95
N ALA A 359 4.98 4.74 0.71
CA ALA A 359 3.85 4.21 -0.02
C ALA A 359 2.50 4.47 0.69
N ILE A 360 2.45 4.29 2.01
CA ILE A 360 1.27 4.60 2.83
C ILE A 360 0.94 6.09 2.74
N GLU A 361 1.94 6.95 2.86
CA GLU A 361 1.79 8.41 2.80
C GLU A 361 1.26 8.85 1.42
N LYS A 362 1.80 8.32 0.32
CA LYS A 362 1.29 8.58 -1.03
C LYS A 362 -0.17 8.18 -1.20
N VAL A 363 -0.58 7.05 -0.63
CA VAL A 363 -2.01 6.65 -0.65
C VAL A 363 -2.84 7.61 0.19
N ILE A 364 -2.40 7.98 1.38
CA ILE A 364 -3.10 8.93 2.26
C ILE A 364 -3.29 10.28 1.57
N ASN A 365 -2.23 10.82 0.97
CA ASN A 365 -2.22 12.13 0.34
C ASN A 365 -2.93 12.17 -1.03
N GLY A 366 -3.36 11.02 -1.56
CA GLY A 366 -4.00 10.94 -2.87
C GLY A 366 -3.03 11.01 -4.04
N GLU A 367 -1.74 10.81 -3.78
CA GLU A 367 -0.70 10.80 -4.81
C GLU A 367 -0.63 9.46 -5.56
N ALA A 368 -1.16 8.39 -4.97
CA ALA A 368 -1.25 7.10 -5.61
C ALA A 368 -2.58 6.97 -6.37
N ASP A 369 -2.50 6.59 -7.64
CA ASP A 369 -3.63 6.27 -8.52
C ASP A 369 -3.91 4.77 -8.53
N ILE A 370 -2.86 3.95 -8.38
CA ILE A 370 -2.95 2.50 -8.31
C ILE A 370 -2.20 2.00 -7.06
N LEU A 371 -2.84 1.15 -6.28
CA LEU A 371 -2.24 0.49 -5.12
C LEU A 371 -2.20 -1.03 -5.33
N TYR A 372 -0.99 -1.58 -5.34
CA TYR A 372 -0.78 -3.02 -5.36
C TYR A 372 -0.67 -3.58 -3.95
N LEU A 373 -1.40 -4.65 -3.69
CA LEU A 373 -1.41 -5.37 -2.42
C LEU A 373 -1.27 -6.87 -2.64
N ALA A 374 -0.53 -7.52 -1.77
CA ALA A 374 -0.60 -8.97 -1.66
C ALA A 374 -1.87 -9.38 -0.91
N PRO A 375 -2.51 -10.51 -1.24
CA PRO A 375 -3.78 -10.94 -0.63
C PRO A 375 -3.70 -11.09 0.90
N GLU A 376 -2.56 -11.54 1.43
CA GLU A 376 -2.31 -11.63 2.88
C GLU A 376 -2.29 -10.24 3.57
N SER A 377 -1.99 -9.18 2.84
CA SER A 377 -1.98 -7.80 3.35
C SER A 377 -3.38 -7.29 3.69
N LEU A 378 -4.43 -7.84 3.09
CA LEU A 378 -5.82 -7.47 3.37
C LEU A 378 -6.24 -7.80 4.81
N ARG A 379 -5.57 -8.75 5.47
CA ARG A 379 -5.80 -9.05 6.90
C ARG A 379 -5.19 -8.02 7.84
N SER A 380 -4.47 -7.00 7.31
CA SER A 380 -3.89 -5.92 8.10
C SER A 380 -4.92 -4.86 8.44
N GLU A 381 -5.04 -4.55 9.73
CA GLU A 381 -5.87 -3.43 10.20
C GLU A 381 -5.40 -2.07 9.65
N THR A 382 -4.08 -1.93 9.44
CA THR A 382 -3.51 -0.71 8.84
C THR A 382 -4.00 -0.52 7.42
N ILE A 383 -4.02 -1.57 6.59
CA ILE A 383 -4.52 -1.52 5.22
C ILE A 383 -6.01 -1.18 5.19
N PHE A 384 -6.79 -1.79 6.09
CA PHE A 384 -8.21 -1.45 6.17
C PHE A 384 -8.45 0.01 6.56
N LYS A 385 -7.74 0.53 7.57
CA LYS A 385 -7.82 1.93 7.98
C LYS A 385 -7.36 2.89 6.88
N LEU A 386 -6.38 2.49 6.08
CA LEU A 386 -5.90 3.23 4.95
C LEU A 386 -6.99 3.35 3.87
N LEU A 387 -7.54 2.22 3.45
CA LEU A 387 -8.50 2.17 2.34
C LEU A 387 -9.88 2.71 2.71
N LYS A 388 -10.35 2.52 3.95
CA LYS A 388 -11.66 3.03 4.37
C LYS A 388 -11.80 4.55 4.26
N ASN A 389 -10.70 5.28 4.18
CA ASN A 389 -10.66 6.74 4.10
C ASN A 389 -10.38 7.26 2.68
N ARG A 390 -10.39 6.38 1.68
CA ARG A 390 -10.13 6.72 0.27
C ARG A 390 -11.32 6.38 -0.59
N LEU A 391 -11.60 7.22 -1.58
CA LEU A 391 -12.50 6.84 -2.67
C LEU A 391 -11.81 5.76 -3.49
N ILE A 392 -12.44 4.60 -3.63
CA ILE A 392 -11.92 3.46 -4.38
C ILE A 392 -12.75 3.29 -5.64
N ASP A 393 -12.08 3.20 -6.79
CA ASP A 393 -12.75 2.97 -8.06
C ASP A 393 -13.18 1.51 -8.22
N ARG A 394 -12.23 0.59 -8.10
CA ARG A 394 -12.45 -0.85 -8.23
C ARG A 394 -11.36 -1.68 -7.59
N PHE A 395 -11.67 -2.95 -7.39
CA PHE A 395 -10.68 -3.98 -7.10
C PHE A 395 -10.34 -4.76 -8.36
N VAL A 396 -9.06 -4.86 -8.67
CA VAL A 396 -8.51 -5.71 -9.73
C VAL A 396 -7.88 -6.93 -9.07
N ILE A 397 -8.30 -8.10 -9.46
CA ILE A 397 -7.78 -9.38 -8.95
C ILE A 397 -6.94 -10.00 -10.07
N ASP A 398 -5.63 -9.83 -9.95
CA ASP A 398 -4.69 -10.46 -10.88
C ASP A 398 -4.47 -11.92 -10.50
N GLU A 399 -4.22 -12.77 -11.47
CA GLU A 399 -4.13 -14.23 -11.35
C GLU A 399 -5.32 -14.82 -10.57
N ALA A 400 -6.53 -14.41 -10.94
CA ALA A 400 -7.77 -14.77 -10.24
C ALA A 400 -8.05 -16.27 -10.14
N HIS A 401 -7.36 -17.11 -10.95
CA HIS A 401 -7.42 -18.57 -10.82
C HIS A 401 -6.99 -19.08 -9.42
N CYS A 402 -6.22 -18.26 -8.65
CA CYS A 402 -5.89 -18.58 -7.26
C CYS A 402 -7.11 -18.63 -6.32
N LEU A 403 -8.27 -18.15 -6.75
CA LEU A 403 -9.55 -18.28 -6.04
C LEU A 403 -10.19 -19.67 -6.14
N SER A 404 -9.80 -20.47 -7.14
CA SER A 404 -10.41 -21.79 -7.34
C SER A 404 -9.59 -22.88 -6.67
N THR A 405 -10.26 -23.79 -5.96
CA THR A 405 -9.63 -25.00 -5.42
C THR A 405 -9.17 -25.98 -6.49
N TRP A 406 -9.70 -25.82 -7.70
CA TRP A 406 -9.28 -26.55 -8.92
C TRP A 406 -8.12 -25.84 -9.63
N GLY A 407 -7.75 -24.64 -9.16
CA GLY A 407 -6.57 -23.92 -9.60
C GLY A 407 -5.29 -24.54 -9.03
N HIS A 408 -4.27 -24.63 -9.87
CA HIS A 408 -2.97 -25.24 -9.50
C HIS A 408 -2.15 -24.40 -8.51
N ASP A 409 -2.47 -23.12 -8.33
CA ASP A 409 -1.80 -22.18 -7.40
C ASP A 409 -2.79 -21.60 -6.37
N PHE A 410 -3.54 -22.50 -5.76
CA PHE A 410 -4.53 -22.14 -4.76
C PHE A 410 -3.92 -21.38 -3.58
N ARG A 411 -4.47 -20.21 -3.25
CA ARG A 411 -3.99 -19.35 -2.16
C ARG A 411 -5.11 -18.99 -1.20
N HIS A 412 -4.95 -19.39 0.02
CA HIS A 412 -5.93 -19.24 1.11
C HIS A 412 -6.39 -17.78 1.33
N ASP A 413 -5.48 -16.82 1.17
CA ASP A 413 -5.78 -15.43 1.47
C ASP A 413 -6.63 -14.73 0.40
N TYR A 414 -6.77 -15.33 -0.82
CA TYR A 414 -7.72 -14.85 -1.82
C TYR A 414 -9.18 -14.95 -1.35
N PHE A 415 -9.51 -15.93 -0.54
CA PHE A 415 -10.86 -16.11 0.01
C PHE A 415 -11.26 -15.03 1.03
N PHE A 416 -10.34 -14.17 1.42
CA PHE A 416 -10.66 -13.04 2.28
C PHE A 416 -11.00 -11.76 1.50
N ILE A 417 -10.79 -11.73 0.19
CA ILE A 417 -10.98 -10.54 -0.65
C ILE A 417 -12.41 -10.03 -0.59
N ALA A 418 -13.40 -10.91 -0.80
CA ALA A 418 -14.81 -10.50 -0.80
C ALA A 418 -15.27 -10.04 0.60
N GLU A 419 -14.83 -10.70 1.68
CA GLU A 419 -15.11 -10.27 3.04
C GLU A 419 -14.53 -8.88 3.33
N PHE A 420 -13.28 -8.66 2.89
CA PHE A 420 -12.62 -7.35 3.03
C PHE A 420 -13.39 -6.24 2.29
N ILE A 421 -13.82 -6.51 1.04
CA ILE A 421 -14.60 -5.56 0.24
C ILE A 421 -15.94 -5.28 0.91
N ALA A 422 -16.65 -6.31 1.40
CA ALA A 422 -17.90 -6.14 2.12
C ALA A 422 -17.77 -5.29 3.40
N ASP A 423 -16.70 -5.52 4.16
CA ASP A 423 -16.41 -4.73 5.35
C ASP A 423 -16.07 -3.28 5.00
N LEU A 424 -15.36 -3.08 3.88
CA LEU A 424 -15.01 -1.75 3.39
C LEU A 424 -16.25 -0.95 2.97
N LEU A 425 -17.17 -1.58 2.22
CA LEU A 425 -18.44 -0.96 1.83
C LEU A 425 -19.28 -0.55 3.05
N LYS A 426 -19.34 -1.39 4.09
CA LYS A 426 -20.02 -1.01 5.35
C LYS A 426 -19.39 0.21 6.02
N ALA A 427 -18.09 0.43 5.83
CA ALA A 427 -17.36 1.55 6.43
C ALA A 427 -17.34 2.81 5.55
N GLN A 428 -17.85 2.74 4.32
CA GLN A 428 -17.84 3.81 3.31
C GLN A 428 -19.27 4.18 2.88
N PRO A 429 -19.96 5.07 3.60
CA PRO A 429 -21.36 5.41 3.30
C PRO A 429 -21.56 6.16 1.96
N TRP A 430 -20.49 6.54 1.30
CA TRP A 430 -20.48 7.21 -0.01
C TRP A 430 -20.39 6.25 -1.21
N GLN A 431 -20.27 4.95 -0.97
CA GLN A 431 -20.21 3.93 -2.02
C GLN A 431 -21.18 2.79 -1.72
N ASP A 432 -22.10 2.52 -2.66
CA ASP A 432 -23.07 1.44 -2.54
C ASP A 432 -22.50 0.10 -3.03
N HIS A 433 -21.55 0.14 -3.97
CA HIS A 433 -20.91 -1.03 -4.53
C HIS A 433 -19.45 -0.73 -4.92
N LEU A 434 -18.66 -1.77 -5.02
CA LEU A 434 -17.29 -1.73 -5.53
C LEU A 434 -17.14 -2.76 -6.64
N PRO A 435 -16.92 -2.33 -7.89
CA PRO A 435 -16.72 -3.24 -9.01
C PRO A 435 -15.45 -4.09 -8.83
N VAL A 436 -15.50 -5.32 -9.31
CA VAL A 436 -14.38 -6.27 -9.28
C VAL A 436 -14.03 -6.71 -10.69
N SER A 437 -12.77 -6.58 -11.08
CA SER A 437 -12.21 -7.10 -12.33
C SER A 437 -11.27 -8.25 -12.05
N CYS A 438 -11.60 -9.44 -12.49
CA CYS A 438 -10.76 -10.63 -12.34
C CYS A 438 -10.00 -10.90 -13.63
N PHE A 439 -8.67 -10.96 -13.54
CA PHE A 439 -7.81 -11.28 -14.68
C PHE A 439 -7.09 -12.60 -14.47
N THR A 440 -7.07 -13.44 -15.50
CA THR A 440 -6.32 -14.69 -15.49
C THR A 440 -5.88 -15.08 -16.91
N ALA A 441 -4.86 -15.94 -17.02
CA ALA A 441 -4.48 -16.56 -18.29
C ALA A 441 -5.14 -17.92 -18.50
N THR A 442 -5.85 -18.46 -17.51
CA THR A 442 -6.45 -19.80 -17.55
C THR A 442 -7.95 -19.72 -17.80
N ALA A 443 -8.41 -20.54 -18.75
CA ALA A 443 -9.79 -20.53 -19.25
C ALA A 443 -10.57 -21.81 -18.85
N LYS A 444 -10.18 -22.51 -17.78
CA LYS A 444 -10.93 -23.69 -17.32
C LYS A 444 -12.35 -23.29 -16.89
N PRO A 445 -13.40 -23.92 -17.40
CA PRO A 445 -14.78 -23.59 -17.05
C PRO A 445 -15.05 -23.61 -15.55
N ASP A 446 -14.55 -24.62 -14.84
CA ASP A 446 -14.73 -24.77 -13.40
C ASP A 446 -14.11 -23.61 -12.60
N VAL A 447 -12.94 -23.12 -13.05
CA VAL A 447 -12.26 -21.96 -12.42
C VAL A 447 -13.07 -20.68 -12.62
N ILE A 448 -13.58 -20.47 -13.84
CA ILE A 448 -14.41 -19.28 -14.18
C ILE A 448 -15.68 -19.31 -13.34
N GLU A 449 -16.33 -20.48 -13.22
CA GLU A 449 -17.56 -20.63 -12.46
C GLU A 449 -17.34 -20.45 -10.96
N ASP A 450 -16.23 -20.97 -10.40
CA ASP A 450 -15.87 -20.76 -9.01
C ASP A 450 -15.64 -19.28 -8.67
N ILE A 451 -14.95 -18.55 -9.54
CA ILE A 451 -14.73 -17.10 -9.38
C ILE A 451 -16.08 -16.37 -9.42
N ALA A 452 -16.93 -16.66 -10.39
CA ALA A 452 -18.24 -16.02 -10.53
C ALA A 452 -19.13 -16.31 -9.30
N ARG A 453 -19.17 -17.56 -8.87
CA ARG A 453 -19.93 -17.99 -7.68
C ARG A 453 -19.41 -17.30 -6.44
N TYR A 454 -18.11 -17.25 -6.23
CA TYR A 454 -17.49 -16.65 -5.05
C TYR A 454 -17.90 -15.18 -4.86
N PHE A 455 -17.80 -14.35 -5.89
CA PHE A 455 -18.20 -12.96 -5.82
C PHE A 455 -19.72 -12.77 -5.84
N GLY A 456 -20.46 -13.64 -6.54
CA GLY A 456 -21.93 -13.66 -6.54
C GLY A 456 -22.50 -13.93 -5.15
N GLU A 457 -22.05 -14.99 -4.48
CA GLU A 457 -22.54 -15.37 -3.15
C GLU A 457 -22.14 -14.40 -2.04
N ARG A 458 -20.92 -13.82 -2.13
CA ARG A 458 -20.34 -13.00 -1.06
C ARG A 458 -20.65 -11.51 -1.18
N LEU A 459 -20.75 -10.99 -2.41
CA LEU A 459 -20.95 -9.56 -2.68
C LEU A 459 -22.19 -9.24 -3.52
N GLY A 460 -22.93 -10.26 -3.99
CA GLY A 460 -24.10 -10.08 -4.86
C GLY A 460 -23.72 -9.60 -6.27
N LEU A 461 -22.47 -9.78 -6.70
CA LEU A 461 -21.99 -9.29 -7.98
C LEU A 461 -22.35 -10.26 -9.11
N THR A 462 -22.84 -9.74 -10.21
CA THR A 462 -22.93 -10.47 -11.48
C THR A 462 -21.63 -10.26 -12.25
N MET A 463 -20.93 -11.36 -12.57
CA MET A 463 -19.63 -11.30 -13.26
C MET A 463 -19.82 -11.53 -14.75
N ALA A 464 -19.63 -10.48 -15.58
CA ALA A 464 -19.58 -10.63 -17.03
C ALA A 464 -18.34 -11.42 -17.46
N ARG A 465 -18.35 -11.97 -18.66
CA ARG A 465 -17.31 -12.91 -19.12
C ARG A 465 -16.69 -12.44 -20.44
N TYR A 466 -15.43 -12.06 -20.36
CA TYR A 466 -14.59 -11.65 -21.50
C TYR A 466 -13.50 -12.69 -21.71
N LEU A 467 -13.80 -13.72 -22.50
CA LEU A 467 -12.97 -14.92 -22.60
C LEU A 467 -12.30 -15.00 -23.97
N ALA A 468 -11.01 -14.72 -24.02
CA ALA A 468 -10.17 -14.98 -25.19
C ALA A 468 -9.67 -16.42 -25.19
N ARG A 469 -9.40 -16.97 -26.38
CA ARG A 469 -8.70 -18.24 -26.50
C ARG A 469 -7.27 -18.10 -25.98
N PRO A 470 -6.81 -19.01 -25.11
CA PRO A 470 -5.47 -18.94 -24.53
C PRO A 470 -4.35 -19.32 -25.53
N GLU A 471 -4.73 -19.89 -26.68
CA GLU A 471 -3.78 -20.44 -27.66
C GLU A 471 -2.98 -19.33 -28.33
N ARG A 472 -1.70 -19.61 -28.48
CA ARG A 472 -0.78 -18.76 -29.23
C ARG A 472 -0.29 -19.49 -30.45
N THR A 473 -0.67 -19.01 -31.62
CA THR A 473 -0.39 -19.66 -32.93
C THR A 473 1.08 -19.62 -33.31
N ASN A 474 1.87 -18.76 -32.73
CA ASN A 474 3.32 -18.64 -32.97
C ASN A 474 4.19 -19.48 -31.99
N LEU A 475 3.56 -20.37 -31.20
CA LEU A 475 4.26 -21.36 -30.40
C LEU A 475 4.05 -22.75 -30.93
N THR A 476 5.16 -23.48 -31.14
CA THR A 476 5.13 -24.88 -31.54
C THR A 476 5.41 -25.77 -30.34
N TYR A 477 4.45 -26.59 -29.95
CA TYR A 477 4.57 -27.50 -28.81
C TYR A 477 4.98 -28.89 -29.28
N THR A 478 6.00 -29.48 -28.64
CA THR A 478 6.42 -30.88 -28.91
C THR A 478 6.67 -31.59 -27.58
N ALA A 479 6.42 -32.90 -27.57
CA ALA A 479 6.67 -33.72 -26.38
C ALA A 479 7.58 -34.91 -26.77
N HIS A 480 8.60 -35.15 -25.97
CA HIS A 480 9.60 -36.21 -26.18
C HIS A 480 9.67 -37.06 -24.92
N ALA A 481 9.23 -38.33 -25.03
CA ALA A 481 9.41 -39.29 -23.97
C ALA A 481 10.88 -39.79 -23.98
N VAL A 482 11.53 -39.77 -22.83
CA VAL A 482 12.95 -40.13 -22.69
C VAL A 482 13.15 -40.86 -21.38
N ASP A 483 13.63 -42.09 -21.40
CA ASP A 483 13.66 -42.97 -20.22
C ASP A 483 14.89 -42.81 -19.33
N LYS A 484 15.98 -42.19 -19.87
CA LYS A 484 17.26 -42.02 -19.14
C LYS A 484 17.70 -40.58 -19.12
N GLU A 485 18.27 -40.16 -17.98
CA GLU A 485 18.80 -38.81 -17.79
C GLU A 485 19.86 -38.42 -18.83
N GLU A 486 20.72 -39.34 -19.23
CA GLU A 486 21.74 -39.11 -20.26
C GLU A 486 21.13 -38.84 -21.63
N GLU A 487 20.11 -39.62 -22.03
CA GLU A 487 19.38 -39.43 -23.28
C GLU A 487 18.60 -38.10 -23.26
N LYS A 488 18.04 -37.78 -22.13
CA LYS A 488 17.33 -36.49 -21.87
C LYS A 488 18.26 -35.29 -22.08
N TYR A 489 19.49 -35.40 -21.58
CA TYR A 489 20.50 -34.37 -21.76
C TYR A 489 20.99 -34.26 -23.22
N LEU A 490 21.20 -35.40 -23.91
CA LEU A 490 21.56 -35.42 -25.32
C LEU A 490 20.45 -34.80 -26.21
N LYS A 491 19.19 -35.06 -25.87
CA LYS A 491 18.05 -34.45 -26.59
C LYS A 491 17.98 -32.95 -26.34
N LEU A 492 18.29 -32.49 -25.10
CA LEU A 492 18.42 -31.07 -24.79
C LEU A 492 19.48 -30.41 -25.68
N LEU A 493 20.69 -30.99 -25.80
CA LEU A 493 21.75 -30.50 -26.68
C LEU A 493 21.35 -30.47 -28.16
N GLU A 494 20.69 -31.51 -28.65
CA GLU A 494 20.16 -31.55 -30.01
C GLU A 494 19.25 -30.38 -30.31
N ILE A 495 18.28 -30.09 -29.38
CA ILE A 495 17.32 -29.01 -29.54
C ILE A 495 18.04 -27.66 -29.50
N LEU A 496 18.96 -27.43 -28.55
CA LEU A 496 19.68 -26.17 -28.41
C LEU A 496 20.61 -25.90 -29.62
N ASN A 497 21.23 -26.93 -30.18
CA ASN A 497 22.08 -26.81 -31.37
C ASN A 497 21.29 -26.64 -32.68
N SER A 498 20.04 -27.10 -32.71
CA SER A 498 19.19 -26.96 -33.90
C SER A 498 18.61 -25.55 -34.05
N ARG A 499 18.60 -24.73 -32.99
CA ARG A 499 18.02 -23.39 -32.99
C ARG A 499 18.98 -22.36 -32.36
N GLN A 500 19.15 -21.26 -33.08
CA GLN A 500 19.88 -20.09 -32.58
C GLN A 500 18.94 -19.15 -31.80
N GLY A 501 19.52 -18.25 -31.04
CA GLY A 501 18.81 -17.23 -30.26
C GLY A 501 18.61 -17.61 -28.78
N PRO A 502 17.98 -16.70 -28.02
CA PRO A 502 17.80 -16.89 -26.58
C PRO A 502 16.94 -18.11 -26.26
N ALA A 503 17.38 -18.89 -25.26
CA ALA A 503 16.66 -20.08 -24.81
C ALA A 503 16.44 -20.05 -23.29
N LEU A 504 15.33 -20.65 -22.87
CA LEU A 504 14.94 -20.80 -21.47
C LEU A 504 14.66 -22.27 -21.18
N ILE A 505 15.26 -22.82 -20.14
CA ILE A 505 15.15 -24.24 -19.77
C ILE A 505 14.57 -24.32 -18.36
N TYR A 506 13.45 -25.02 -18.20
CA TYR A 506 12.80 -25.22 -16.91
C TYR A 506 13.14 -26.55 -16.26
N ILE A 507 13.58 -26.48 -14.99
CA ILE A 507 13.86 -27.63 -14.10
C ILE A 507 13.14 -27.35 -12.76
N PRO A 508 11.84 -27.61 -12.63
CA PRO A 508 11.07 -27.21 -11.45
C PRO A 508 11.43 -27.95 -10.16
N SER A 509 11.99 -29.17 -10.25
CA SER A 509 12.12 -30.08 -9.11
C SER A 509 13.26 -29.74 -8.15
N SER A 510 14.39 -29.15 -8.62
CA SER A 510 15.61 -29.04 -7.81
C SER A 510 16.50 -27.87 -8.25
N THR A 511 16.84 -27.00 -7.27
CA THR A 511 17.82 -25.94 -7.47
C THR A 511 19.22 -26.49 -7.77
N ARG A 512 19.60 -27.58 -7.12
CA ARG A 512 20.89 -28.27 -7.34
C ARG A 512 21.01 -28.80 -8.78
N LYS A 513 19.95 -29.46 -9.27
CA LYS A 513 19.91 -29.94 -10.66
C LYS A 513 19.95 -28.79 -11.66
N CYS A 514 19.34 -27.67 -11.33
CA CYS A 514 19.39 -26.46 -12.14
C CYS A 514 20.86 -25.99 -12.33
N ASP A 515 21.64 -25.93 -11.22
CA ASP A 515 23.05 -25.54 -11.26
C ASP A 515 23.90 -26.56 -12.01
N GLU A 516 23.74 -27.85 -11.73
CA GLU A 516 24.47 -28.94 -12.38
C GLU A 516 24.27 -28.93 -13.91
N ILE A 517 23.03 -28.75 -14.39
CA ILE A 517 22.73 -28.68 -15.82
C ILE A 517 23.26 -27.37 -16.43
N ALA A 518 23.17 -26.23 -15.72
CA ALA A 518 23.71 -24.97 -16.22
C ALA A 518 25.24 -25.02 -16.40
N GLU A 519 25.98 -25.57 -15.43
CA GLU A 519 27.44 -25.75 -15.50
C GLU A 519 27.84 -26.68 -16.65
N LYS A 520 27.12 -27.80 -16.81
CA LYS A 520 27.39 -28.76 -17.89
C LYS A 520 27.09 -28.16 -19.26
N LEU A 521 26.00 -27.47 -19.41
CA LEU A 521 25.63 -26.78 -20.66
C LEU A 521 26.62 -25.67 -21.03
N ALA A 522 27.14 -24.92 -20.05
CA ALA A 522 28.10 -23.86 -20.32
C ALA A 522 29.38 -24.39 -21.00
N ALA A 523 29.79 -25.65 -20.72
CA ALA A 523 30.91 -26.31 -21.41
C ALA A 523 30.51 -26.84 -22.81
N ASP A 524 29.33 -27.42 -22.94
CA ASP A 524 28.92 -28.18 -24.14
C ASP A 524 28.34 -27.32 -25.27
N VAL A 525 27.77 -26.12 -24.97
CA VAL A 525 27.18 -25.23 -25.98
C VAL A 525 27.98 -23.97 -26.27
N ALA A 526 29.24 -23.91 -25.88
CA ALA A 526 30.12 -22.76 -26.16
C ALA A 526 30.14 -22.43 -27.66
N PRO A 527 30.04 -21.13 -28.08
CA PRO A 527 30.31 -19.94 -27.28
C PRO A 527 29.05 -19.34 -26.60
N ARG A 528 27.89 -20.03 -26.59
CA ARG A 528 26.69 -19.52 -25.91
C ARG A 528 26.93 -19.44 -24.40
N ARG A 529 26.54 -18.34 -23.80
CA ARG A 529 26.68 -18.10 -22.35
C ARG A 529 25.43 -18.60 -21.63
N VAL A 530 25.66 -19.44 -20.62
CA VAL A 530 24.61 -20.11 -19.85
C VAL A 530 24.66 -19.66 -18.40
N ALA A 531 23.51 -19.42 -17.78
CA ALA A 531 23.40 -19.13 -16.35
C ALA A 531 22.27 -19.92 -15.70
N GLY A 532 22.49 -20.38 -14.46
CA GLY A 532 21.45 -20.96 -13.61
C GLY A 532 20.69 -19.87 -12.87
N PHE A 533 19.35 -20.06 -12.71
CA PHE A 533 18.50 -19.10 -11.99
C PHE A 533 17.49 -19.81 -11.08
N HIS A 534 17.56 -19.55 -9.78
CA HIS A 534 16.65 -20.15 -8.80
C HIS A 534 16.49 -19.31 -7.53
N ALA A 535 15.54 -19.69 -6.68
CA ALA A 535 15.16 -18.90 -5.50
C ALA A 535 16.29 -18.71 -4.47
N LYS A 536 17.25 -19.65 -4.38
CA LYS A 536 18.36 -19.61 -3.42
C LYS A 536 19.49 -18.64 -3.79
N LEU A 537 19.52 -18.11 -5.01
CA LEU A 537 20.50 -17.09 -5.40
C LEU A 537 20.28 -15.79 -4.61
N GLU A 538 21.36 -15.09 -4.35
CA GLU A 538 21.30 -13.75 -3.75
C GLU A 538 20.58 -12.76 -4.70
N SER A 539 19.92 -11.76 -4.11
CA SER A 539 19.13 -10.79 -4.92
C SER A 539 19.97 -10.06 -5.97
N GLU A 540 21.23 -9.78 -5.67
CA GLU A 540 22.16 -9.13 -6.61
C GLU A 540 22.49 -10.03 -7.79
N GLN A 541 22.76 -11.31 -7.54
CA GLN A 541 23.03 -12.29 -8.59
C GLN A 541 21.81 -12.50 -9.51
N LYS A 542 20.61 -12.54 -8.91
CA LYS A 542 19.36 -12.61 -9.70
C LYS A 542 19.21 -11.42 -10.64
N ALA A 543 19.50 -10.21 -10.14
CA ALA A 543 19.42 -9.00 -10.94
C ALA A 543 20.48 -8.98 -12.08
N GLU A 544 21.71 -9.40 -11.80
CA GLU A 544 22.79 -9.49 -12.80
C GLU A 544 22.45 -10.49 -13.91
N ILE A 545 21.98 -11.69 -13.55
CA ILE A 545 21.62 -12.73 -14.52
C ILE A 545 20.42 -12.28 -15.36
N LEU A 546 19.41 -11.70 -14.73
CA LEU A 546 18.23 -11.20 -15.44
C LEU A 546 18.62 -10.10 -16.43
N GLN A 547 19.41 -9.14 -15.99
CA GLN A 547 19.88 -8.05 -16.86
C GLN A 547 20.72 -8.60 -18.02
N GLY A 548 21.64 -9.53 -17.74
CA GLY A 548 22.44 -10.15 -18.76
C GLY A 548 21.65 -10.97 -19.79
N TYR A 549 20.52 -11.55 -19.37
CA TYR A 549 19.63 -12.22 -20.32
C TYR A 549 18.83 -11.22 -21.15
N LEU A 550 18.38 -10.12 -20.56
CA LEU A 550 17.64 -9.08 -21.27
C LEU A 550 18.50 -8.34 -22.30
N ASP A 551 19.74 -7.99 -21.97
CA ASP A 551 20.65 -7.29 -22.89
C ASP A 551 21.39 -8.20 -23.88
N GLY A 552 21.19 -9.53 -23.77
CA GLY A 552 21.80 -10.53 -24.66
C GLY A 552 23.24 -10.88 -24.29
N SER A 553 23.72 -10.50 -23.11
CA SER A 553 25.02 -10.99 -22.60
C SER A 553 24.94 -12.40 -22.02
N ILE A 554 23.76 -12.97 -21.82
CA ILE A 554 23.47 -14.35 -21.50
C ILE A 554 22.48 -14.89 -22.54
N ASP A 555 22.80 -16.04 -23.15
CA ASP A 555 22.02 -16.63 -24.25
C ASP A 555 21.03 -17.69 -23.76
N VAL A 556 21.38 -18.41 -22.70
CA VAL A 556 20.60 -19.54 -22.18
C VAL A 556 20.43 -19.40 -20.68
N ILE A 557 19.20 -19.45 -20.21
CA ILE A 557 18.88 -19.56 -18.79
C ILE A 557 18.40 -20.98 -18.48
N VAL A 558 19.00 -21.59 -17.47
CA VAL A 558 18.49 -22.82 -16.83
C VAL A 558 17.83 -22.40 -15.53
N ALA A 559 16.55 -22.65 -15.36
CA ALA A 559 15.80 -22.07 -14.26
C ALA A 559 14.85 -23.04 -13.57
N THR A 560 14.62 -22.81 -12.30
CA THR A 560 13.43 -23.33 -11.62
C THR A 560 12.21 -22.43 -11.95
N THR A 561 11.04 -22.77 -11.44
CA THR A 561 9.83 -21.93 -11.55
C THR A 561 10.02 -20.49 -11.00
N ALA A 562 11.12 -20.23 -10.28
CA ALA A 562 11.49 -18.90 -9.80
C ALA A 562 11.81 -17.91 -10.95
N PHE A 563 12.24 -18.38 -12.12
CA PHE A 563 12.40 -17.58 -13.35
C PHE A 563 11.08 -17.57 -14.11
N GLY A 564 10.06 -17.17 -13.47
CA GLY A 564 8.75 -17.31 -14.05
C GLY A 564 8.03 -15.99 -14.24
N MET A 565 8.10 -15.11 -13.31
CA MET A 565 7.25 -13.94 -13.30
C MET A 565 8.09 -12.66 -13.40
N GLY A 566 7.62 -11.72 -14.25
CA GLY A 566 8.31 -10.46 -14.47
C GLY A 566 9.36 -10.42 -15.58
N VAL A 567 9.70 -11.54 -16.23
CA VAL A 567 10.65 -11.52 -17.36
C VAL A 567 9.92 -11.20 -18.66
N ASP A 568 10.18 -10.00 -19.18
CA ASP A 568 9.61 -9.54 -20.47
C ASP A 568 10.71 -9.40 -21.53
N LYS A 569 11.13 -10.54 -22.10
CA LYS A 569 12.04 -10.63 -23.25
C LYS A 569 11.24 -11.04 -24.48
N PRO A 570 11.17 -10.19 -25.52
CA PRO A 570 10.27 -10.44 -26.67
C PRO A 570 10.75 -11.55 -27.59
N ASP A 571 12.04 -11.85 -27.61
CA ASP A 571 12.75 -12.66 -28.61
C ASP A 571 13.25 -14.02 -28.10
N ILE A 572 12.57 -14.65 -27.16
CA ILE A 572 12.91 -16.01 -26.72
C ILE A 572 12.48 -17.00 -27.79
N HIS A 573 13.44 -17.70 -28.41
CA HIS A 573 13.20 -18.62 -29.54
C HIS A 573 12.88 -20.03 -29.08
N THR A 574 13.29 -20.42 -27.87
CA THR A 574 13.11 -21.78 -27.37
C THR A 574 12.80 -21.78 -25.89
N VAL A 575 11.72 -22.45 -25.48
CA VAL A 575 11.39 -22.67 -24.08
C VAL A 575 11.28 -24.16 -23.80
N ILE A 576 12.32 -24.74 -23.22
CA ILE A 576 12.46 -26.18 -23.01
C ILE A 576 12.02 -26.53 -21.59
N HIS A 577 11.10 -27.49 -21.46
CA HIS A 577 10.81 -28.10 -20.18
C HIS A 577 11.59 -29.40 -20.06
N TYR A 578 12.71 -29.33 -19.32
CA TYR A 578 13.58 -30.48 -19.04
C TYR A 578 12.93 -31.50 -18.11
N GLU A 579 11.97 -31.04 -17.33
CA GLU A 579 11.05 -31.83 -16.52
C GLU A 579 9.66 -31.28 -16.74
N ILE A 580 8.61 -32.10 -16.54
CA ILE A 580 7.23 -31.63 -16.69
C ILE A 580 6.89 -30.54 -15.66
N SER A 581 6.10 -29.57 -16.06
CA SER A 581 5.56 -28.55 -15.17
C SER A 581 4.52 -29.13 -14.21
N ASN A 582 4.29 -28.45 -13.09
CA ASN A 582 3.34 -28.89 -12.06
C ASN A 582 1.89 -29.00 -12.56
N SER A 583 1.55 -28.30 -13.63
CA SER A 583 0.25 -28.35 -14.28
C SER A 583 0.34 -27.91 -15.73
N LEU A 584 -0.72 -28.15 -16.53
CA LEU A 584 -0.83 -27.68 -17.89
C LEU A 584 -0.86 -26.15 -17.96
N GLU A 585 -1.45 -25.50 -16.97
CA GLU A 585 -1.50 -24.04 -16.88
C GLU A 585 -0.13 -23.44 -16.63
N ASN A 586 0.67 -24.03 -15.71
CA ASN A 586 2.06 -23.61 -15.50
C ASN A 586 2.88 -23.79 -16.76
N TYR A 587 2.72 -24.91 -17.43
CA TYR A 587 3.36 -25.16 -18.72
C TYR A 587 2.98 -24.10 -19.75
N ALA A 588 1.71 -23.79 -19.89
CA ALA A 588 1.24 -22.75 -20.83
C ALA A 588 1.78 -21.35 -20.48
N GLN A 589 1.86 -21.01 -19.19
CA GLN A 589 2.44 -19.75 -18.74
C GLN A 589 3.95 -19.67 -18.98
N GLU A 590 4.67 -20.77 -18.72
CA GLU A 590 6.12 -20.89 -18.90
C GLU A 590 6.48 -20.91 -20.38
N ALA A 591 5.81 -21.71 -21.19
CA ALA A 591 5.95 -21.74 -22.65
C ALA A 591 5.55 -20.41 -23.31
N GLY A 592 4.53 -19.75 -22.74
CA GLY A 592 4.05 -18.44 -23.20
C GLY A 592 5.06 -17.30 -23.08
N ARG A 593 6.25 -17.53 -22.52
CA ARG A 593 7.37 -16.58 -22.53
C ARG A 593 8.09 -16.54 -23.87
N GLY A 594 7.99 -17.63 -24.64
CA GLY A 594 8.54 -17.71 -25.99
C GLY A 594 7.87 -16.72 -26.94
N ALA A 595 8.66 -16.14 -27.84
CA ALA A 595 8.21 -15.30 -28.97
C ALA A 595 7.07 -14.34 -28.61
N ARG A 596 7.28 -13.48 -27.60
CA ARG A 596 6.29 -12.45 -27.24
C ARG A 596 6.09 -11.43 -28.34
N ASP A 597 7.12 -11.20 -29.13
CA ASP A 597 6.99 -10.56 -30.42
C ASP A 597 6.26 -11.54 -31.37
N LYS A 598 5.07 -11.16 -31.82
CA LYS A 598 4.22 -11.99 -32.70
C LYS A 598 4.82 -12.26 -34.07
N SER A 599 5.83 -11.52 -34.48
CA SER A 599 6.58 -11.74 -35.72
C SER A 599 7.56 -12.92 -35.63
N LEU A 600 7.82 -13.40 -34.39
CA LEU A 600 8.72 -14.51 -34.12
C LEU A 600 7.94 -15.79 -33.80
N GLU A 601 8.60 -16.92 -34.01
CA GLU A 601 8.11 -18.23 -33.62
C GLU A 601 9.01 -18.85 -32.53
N ALA A 602 8.41 -19.50 -31.54
CA ALA A 602 9.16 -20.24 -30.53
C ALA A 602 8.80 -21.73 -30.53
N LEU A 603 9.79 -22.54 -30.27
CA LEU A 603 9.66 -23.97 -30.02
C LEU A 603 9.57 -24.23 -28.51
N CYS A 604 8.55 -24.98 -28.09
CA CYS A 604 8.27 -25.28 -26.70
C CYS A 604 8.27 -26.79 -26.43
N PRO A 605 9.43 -27.46 -26.41
CA PRO A 605 9.52 -28.90 -26.20
C PRO A 605 9.45 -29.25 -24.71
N ILE A 606 8.78 -30.39 -24.44
CA ILE A 606 8.84 -31.06 -23.13
C ILE A 606 9.67 -32.33 -23.28
N LEU A 607 10.64 -32.50 -22.37
CA LEU A 607 11.40 -33.75 -22.22
C LEU A 607 10.91 -34.39 -20.93
N PHE A 608 10.21 -35.53 -21.04
CA PHE A 608 9.61 -36.14 -19.87
C PHE A 608 9.98 -37.61 -19.71
N ASP A 609 9.99 -38.05 -18.48
CA ASP A 609 10.11 -39.45 -18.08
C ASP A 609 8.96 -39.74 -17.09
N GLU A 610 8.54 -41.01 -16.97
CA GLU A 610 7.45 -41.43 -16.07
C GLU A 610 7.77 -41.12 -14.61
N LYS A 611 9.05 -41.09 -14.21
CA LYS A 611 9.47 -40.75 -12.86
C LYS A 611 9.22 -39.29 -12.51
N ASP A 612 9.04 -38.42 -13.49
CA ASP A 612 8.66 -37.03 -13.23
C ASP A 612 7.24 -36.94 -12.64
N LEU A 613 6.32 -37.84 -13.06
CA LEU A 613 4.98 -37.95 -12.48
C LEU A 613 5.01 -38.39 -11.03
N ASP A 614 5.86 -39.37 -10.67
CA ASP A 614 6.01 -39.83 -9.28
C ASP A 614 6.48 -38.72 -8.35
N LYS A 615 7.40 -37.87 -8.81
CA LYS A 615 7.84 -36.69 -8.05
C LYS A 615 6.69 -35.71 -7.80
N HIS A 616 5.85 -35.46 -8.81
CA HIS A 616 4.69 -34.58 -8.67
C HIS A 616 3.64 -35.17 -7.72
N PHE A 617 3.35 -36.45 -7.81
CA PHE A 617 2.45 -37.12 -6.86
C PHE A 617 2.99 -37.09 -5.44
N ALA A 618 4.29 -37.30 -5.26
CA ALA A 618 4.94 -37.18 -3.96
C ALA A 618 4.81 -35.75 -3.38
N GLN A 619 5.00 -34.74 -4.21
CA GLN A 619 4.87 -33.33 -3.81
C GLN A 619 3.42 -32.96 -3.45
N LEU A 620 2.44 -33.37 -4.25
CA LEU A 620 1.02 -33.17 -3.96
C LEU A 620 0.59 -33.82 -2.65
N ASN A 621 1.09 -35.05 -2.39
CA ASN A 621 0.77 -35.76 -1.15
C ASN A 621 1.36 -35.13 0.11
N ARG A 622 2.47 -34.38 0.01
CA ARG A 622 3.08 -33.67 1.17
C ARG A 622 2.19 -32.56 1.73
N THR A 623 1.38 -31.93 0.91
CA THR A 623 0.50 -30.84 1.33
C THR A 623 -0.96 -31.27 1.54
N LYS A 624 -1.30 -32.52 1.20
CA LYS A 624 -2.64 -33.06 1.32
C LYS A 624 -3.01 -33.23 2.79
N LEU A 625 -4.18 -32.73 3.16
CA LEU A 625 -4.77 -32.92 4.47
C LEU A 625 -5.72 -34.12 4.46
N ASN A 626 -5.69 -34.89 5.53
CA ASN A 626 -6.73 -35.88 5.82
C ASN A 626 -7.70 -35.36 6.89
N ALA A 627 -8.83 -36.01 7.04
CA ALA A 627 -9.86 -35.63 8.01
C ALA A 627 -9.36 -35.62 9.47
N ASP A 628 -8.43 -36.51 9.82
CA ASP A 628 -7.86 -36.59 11.18
C ASP A 628 -6.97 -35.38 11.48
N GLU A 629 -6.20 -34.89 10.49
CA GLU A 629 -5.38 -33.71 10.62
C GLU A 629 -6.23 -32.42 10.78
N VAL A 630 -7.32 -32.27 10.01
CA VAL A 630 -8.28 -31.16 10.16
C VAL A 630 -8.94 -31.23 11.55
N ASN A 631 -9.37 -32.44 11.99
CA ASN A 631 -9.95 -32.66 13.29
C ASN A 631 -8.95 -32.37 14.43
N ALA A 632 -7.66 -32.67 14.27
CA ALA A 632 -6.63 -32.35 15.26
C ALA A 632 -6.54 -30.82 15.44
N VAL A 633 -6.46 -30.06 14.37
CA VAL A 633 -6.48 -28.60 14.41
C VAL A 633 -7.77 -28.07 15.08
N PHE A 634 -8.92 -28.57 14.68
CA PHE A 634 -10.20 -28.18 15.29
C PHE A 634 -10.27 -28.48 16.81
N ARG A 635 -9.77 -29.62 17.26
CA ARG A 635 -9.70 -29.95 18.69
C ARG A 635 -8.80 -28.99 19.47
N VAL A 636 -7.68 -28.56 18.90
CA VAL A 636 -6.80 -27.54 19.50
C VAL A 636 -7.56 -26.24 19.71
N LEU A 637 -8.27 -25.77 18.70
CA LEU A 637 -9.05 -24.52 18.77
C LEU A 637 -10.19 -24.65 19.80
N LYS A 638 -10.91 -25.78 19.81
CA LYS A 638 -12.03 -26.01 20.73
C LYS A 638 -11.62 -26.14 22.18
N LYS A 639 -10.38 -26.54 22.48
CA LYS A 639 -9.86 -26.63 23.86
C LYS A 639 -9.55 -25.25 24.44
N GLN A 640 -9.46 -24.21 23.62
CA GLN A 640 -9.21 -22.86 24.09
C GLN A 640 -10.45 -22.29 24.79
N LYS A 641 -10.23 -21.54 25.88
CA LYS A 641 -11.33 -20.92 26.63
C LYS A 641 -11.70 -19.55 26.02
N GLY A 642 -12.96 -19.39 25.67
CA GLY A 642 -13.53 -18.12 25.16
C GLY A 642 -13.81 -18.13 23.66
N ASP A 643 -14.55 -17.11 23.20
CA ASP A 643 -15.03 -16.99 21.81
C ASP A 643 -13.95 -16.55 20.83
N LYS A 644 -12.81 -16.07 21.31
CA LYS A 644 -11.69 -15.58 20.49
C LYS A 644 -10.39 -16.32 20.87
N VAL A 645 -9.78 -16.92 19.87
CA VAL A 645 -8.52 -17.64 20.01
C VAL A 645 -7.42 -16.85 19.32
N LEU A 646 -6.27 -16.70 19.98
CA LEU A 646 -5.09 -16.03 19.45
C LEU A 646 -3.92 -17.01 19.49
N LEU A 647 -3.66 -17.68 18.37
CA LEU A 647 -2.58 -18.67 18.22
C LEU A 647 -1.84 -18.45 16.90
N THR A 648 -0.55 -18.77 16.86
CA THR A 648 0.21 -18.88 15.62
C THR A 648 -0.03 -20.25 14.97
N ALA A 649 0.29 -20.37 13.68
CA ALA A 649 0.24 -21.65 13.00
C ALA A 649 1.15 -22.68 13.67
N ARG A 650 2.32 -22.27 14.19
CA ARG A 650 3.26 -23.13 14.90
C ARG A 650 2.65 -23.69 16.20
N GLU A 651 2.07 -22.84 17.02
CA GLU A 651 1.42 -23.26 18.27
C GLU A 651 0.25 -24.23 18.01
N ILE A 652 -0.49 -24.01 16.92
CA ILE A 652 -1.55 -24.93 16.51
C ILE A 652 -0.96 -26.27 16.09
N ALA A 653 0.12 -26.27 15.29
CA ALA A 653 0.80 -27.50 14.84
C ALA A 653 1.38 -28.28 16.03
N GLU A 654 2.10 -27.61 16.93
CA GLU A 654 2.67 -28.25 18.16
C GLU A 654 1.58 -28.82 19.07
N ALA A 655 0.50 -28.05 19.28
CA ALA A 655 -0.63 -28.54 20.09
C ALA A 655 -1.43 -29.65 19.40
N ALA A 656 -1.39 -29.75 18.08
CA ALA A 656 -1.94 -30.86 17.30
C ALA A 656 -1.03 -32.10 17.28
N GLY A 657 0.18 -32.01 17.86
CA GLY A 657 1.16 -33.10 17.91
C GLY A 657 1.96 -33.26 16.61
N TRP A 658 2.09 -32.20 15.79
CA TRP A 658 2.86 -32.22 14.57
C TRP A 658 4.33 -31.82 14.83
N ASP A 659 5.24 -32.43 14.08
CA ASP A 659 6.67 -32.05 14.14
C ASP A 659 6.89 -30.69 13.49
N THR A 660 7.36 -29.70 14.25
CA THR A 660 7.65 -28.35 13.82
C THR A 660 9.14 -28.03 13.76
N GLU A 661 10.03 -28.98 14.19
CA GLU A 661 11.48 -28.80 14.23
C GLU A 661 12.22 -29.41 13.04
N GLY A 662 11.56 -30.27 12.26
CA GLY A 662 12.12 -30.87 11.06
C GLY A 662 12.35 -29.86 9.92
N GLU A 663 13.21 -30.25 8.94
CA GLU A 663 13.46 -29.43 7.73
C GLU A 663 12.21 -29.21 6.87
N ASP A 664 11.15 -29.95 7.10
CA ASP A 664 9.91 -29.95 6.33
C ASP A 664 8.90 -28.95 6.93
N GLN A 665 8.92 -27.70 6.43
CA GLN A 665 8.00 -26.62 6.87
C GLN A 665 6.55 -26.79 6.37
N ASN A 666 6.15 -27.94 5.86
CA ASN A 666 4.81 -28.20 5.33
C ASN A 666 3.69 -28.09 6.38
N TRP A 667 4.01 -28.19 7.66
CA TRP A 667 3.05 -28.03 8.75
C TRP A 667 2.35 -26.67 8.75
N GLU A 668 3.04 -25.59 8.36
CA GLU A 668 2.44 -24.27 8.30
C GLU A 668 1.35 -24.19 7.22
N ILE A 669 1.63 -24.75 6.04
CA ILE A 669 0.67 -24.83 4.94
C ILE A 669 -0.52 -25.69 5.35
N LYS A 670 -0.27 -26.83 5.96
CA LYS A 670 -1.32 -27.74 6.46
C LYS A 670 -2.22 -27.08 7.49
N VAL A 671 -1.68 -26.35 8.47
CA VAL A 671 -2.47 -25.60 9.44
C VAL A 671 -3.34 -24.54 8.75
N LYS A 672 -2.76 -23.76 7.83
CA LYS A 672 -3.49 -22.73 7.09
C LYS A 672 -4.62 -23.33 6.24
N THR A 673 -4.38 -24.47 5.61
CA THR A 673 -5.39 -25.21 4.83
C THR A 673 -6.50 -25.73 5.73
N ALA A 674 -6.15 -26.36 6.88
CA ALA A 674 -7.15 -26.84 7.84
C ALA A 674 -8.03 -25.71 8.39
N LEU A 675 -7.43 -24.57 8.71
CA LEU A 675 -8.17 -23.38 9.16
C LEU A 675 -9.10 -22.85 8.08
N LEU A 676 -8.69 -22.89 6.81
CA LEU A 676 -9.56 -22.46 5.71
C LEU A 676 -10.74 -23.39 5.52
N GLU A 677 -10.52 -24.72 5.54
CA GLU A 677 -11.62 -25.69 5.41
C GLU A 677 -12.63 -25.53 6.56
N LEU A 678 -12.14 -25.34 7.79
CA LEU A 678 -13.00 -25.07 8.93
C LEU A 678 -13.74 -23.72 8.81
N GLU A 679 -13.15 -22.73 8.18
CA GLU A 679 -13.79 -21.42 7.92
C GLU A 679 -14.85 -21.53 6.82
N ARG A 680 -14.58 -22.29 5.74
CA ARG A 680 -15.55 -22.55 4.66
C ARG A 680 -16.79 -23.28 5.15
N GLU A 681 -16.60 -24.26 6.00
CA GLU A 681 -17.68 -25.04 6.61
C GLU A 681 -18.39 -24.31 7.78
N GLY A 682 -17.99 -23.06 8.08
CA GLY A 682 -18.63 -22.23 9.10
C GLY A 682 -18.28 -22.57 10.56
N TYR A 683 -17.30 -23.45 10.80
CA TYR A 683 -16.87 -23.81 12.16
C TYR A 683 -16.09 -22.71 12.87
N LEU A 684 -15.47 -21.81 12.13
CA LEU A 684 -14.71 -20.66 12.64
C LEU A 684 -14.76 -19.47 11.67
N ALA A 685 -14.37 -18.28 12.15
CA ALA A 685 -14.12 -17.11 11.33
C ALA A 685 -12.77 -16.51 11.73
N ARG A 686 -11.85 -16.40 10.79
CA ARG A 686 -10.56 -15.76 11.02
C ARG A 686 -10.73 -14.25 10.96
N LYS A 687 -10.34 -13.57 12.03
CA LYS A 687 -10.33 -12.11 12.10
C LYS A 687 -9.05 -11.54 11.47
N ARG A 688 -9.00 -10.21 11.32
CA ARG A 688 -7.79 -9.51 10.87
C ARG A 688 -6.63 -9.76 11.83
N ASN A 689 -5.42 -9.84 11.28
CA ASN A 689 -4.21 -10.06 12.07
C ASN A 689 -3.98 -8.89 13.02
N LYS A 690 -3.63 -9.17 14.25
CA LYS A 690 -3.29 -8.14 15.22
C LYS A 690 -1.81 -7.78 15.13
N VAL A 691 -1.53 -6.49 15.18
CA VAL A 691 -0.19 -5.92 15.02
C VAL A 691 0.68 -6.24 16.25
N ARG A 692 2.00 -6.40 16.05
CA ARG A 692 2.98 -6.41 17.15
C ARG A 692 3.02 -5.05 17.80
N TYR A 693 3.10 -5.01 19.12
CA TYR A 693 3.19 -3.77 19.87
C TYR A 693 4.66 -3.42 20.14
N PHE A 694 4.97 -2.13 20.09
CA PHE A 694 6.26 -1.59 20.48
C PHE A 694 6.09 -0.77 21.77
N ALA A 695 7.15 -0.68 22.58
CA ALA A 695 7.12 0.08 23.81
C ALA A 695 6.72 1.56 23.63
N ASP A 696 6.99 2.11 22.45
CA ASP A 696 6.66 3.50 22.09
C ASP A 696 5.16 3.76 21.90
N ALA A 697 4.35 2.70 21.82
CA ALA A 697 2.90 2.79 21.74
C ALA A 697 2.22 2.88 23.11
N VAL A 698 3.00 2.93 24.19
CA VAL A 698 2.51 3.00 25.57
C VAL A 698 2.37 4.47 25.99
N ALA A 699 1.23 4.84 26.58
CA ALA A 699 1.01 6.19 27.11
C ALA A 699 2.02 6.49 28.24
N LYS A 700 2.54 7.74 28.31
CA LYS A 700 3.53 8.13 29.35
C LYS A 700 2.97 8.01 30.77
N ASP A 701 1.67 8.25 30.93
CA ASP A 701 0.90 8.17 32.18
C ASP A 701 0.23 6.79 32.39
N ALA A 702 0.73 5.77 31.70
CA ALA A 702 0.10 4.45 31.63
C ALA A 702 -0.15 3.80 32.99
N PHE A 703 0.83 3.88 33.89
CA PHE A 703 0.70 3.33 35.25
C PHE A 703 -0.26 4.15 36.12
N GLU A 704 -0.26 5.48 36.00
CA GLU A 704 -1.19 6.35 36.70
C GLU A 704 -2.63 6.11 36.25
N LYS A 705 -2.85 5.91 34.98
CA LYS A 705 -4.16 5.52 34.43
C LYS A 705 -4.64 4.18 34.95
N LEU A 706 -3.78 3.17 35.02
CA LEU A 706 -4.14 1.87 35.61
C LEU A 706 -4.53 2.02 37.08
N GLU A 707 -3.78 2.78 37.86
CA GLU A 707 -4.09 3.01 39.25
C GLU A 707 -5.40 3.78 39.43
N THR A 708 -5.67 4.76 38.57
CA THR A 708 -6.95 5.51 38.56
C THR A 708 -8.13 4.57 38.24
N LEU A 709 -7.97 3.64 37.28
CA LEU A 709 -9.01 2.67 36.93
C LEU A 709 -9.31 1.69 38.08
N LYS A 710 -8.30 1.34 38.87
CA LYS A 710 -8.44 0.54 40.10
C LYS A 710 -9.18 1.33 41.19
N GLN A 711 -8.77 2.57 41.44
CA GLN A 711 -9.37 3.45 42.47
C GLN A 711 -10.85 3.75 42.14
N ASN A 712 -11.20 3.86 40.87
CA ASN A 712 -12.59 4.10 40.42
C ASN A 712 -13.44 2.82 40.38
N GLY A 713 -12.92 1.66 40.80
CA GLY A 713 -13.64 0.40 40.80
C GLY A 713 -13.85 -0.21 39.40
N THR A 714 -13.25 0.31 38.34
CA THR A 714 -13.36 -0.21 36.98
C THR A 714 -12.57 -1.51 36.82
N LEU A 715 -11.45 -1.65 37.55
CA LEU A 715 -10.60 -2.85 37.55
C LEU A 715 -10.59 -3.51 38.91
N SER A 716 -10.74 -4.84 38.94
CA SER A 716 -10.46 -5.61 40.16
C SER A 716 -8.96 -5.56 40.51
N PRO A 717 -8.59 -5.70 41.80
CA PRO A 717 -7.17 -5.73 42.21
C PRO A 717 -6.33 -6.76 41.44
N GLU A 718 -6.89 -7.95 41.23
CA GLU A 718 -6.22 -9.02 40.47
C GLU A 718 -6.00 -8.66 39.01
N ARG A 719 -7.02 -8.05 38.37
CA ARG A 719 -6.92 -7.65 36.97
C ARG A 719 -5.98 -6.46 36.79
N HIS A 720 -5.95 -5.53 37.72
CA HIS A 720 -4.99 -4.44 37.76
C HIS A 720 -3.54 -4.96 37.84
N ASP A 721 -3.25 -5.93 38.72
CA ASP A 721 -1.91 -6.56 38.83
C ASP A 721 -1.51 -7.23 37.51
N GLU A 722 -2.42 -7.94 36.89
CA GLU A 722 -2.20 -8.61 35.61
C GLU A 722 -1.88 -7.62 34.46
N LEU A 723 -2.68 -6.56 34.34
CA LEU A 723 -2.45 -5.50 33.32
C LEU A 723 -1.14 -4.78 33.58
N THR A 724 -0.80 -4.52 34.83
CA THR A 724 0.45 -3.88 35.25
C THR A 724 1.67 -4.73 34.88
N ARG A 725 1.61 -6.05 35.10
CA ARG A 725 2.69 -6.97 34.71
C ARG A 725 2.89 -7.04 33.20
N VAL A 726 1.81 -7.08 32.42
CA VAL A 726 1.87 -7.05 30.96
C VAL A 726 2.40 -5.72 30.47
N LEU A 727 1.98 -4.60 31.06
CA LEU A 727 2.46 -3.27 30.73
C LEU A 727 3.96 -3.12 31.03
N ALA A 728 4.41 -3.60 32.18
CA ALA A 728 5.84 -3.58 32.55
C ALA A 728 6.69 -4.42 31.58
N ALA A 729 6.18 -5.56 31.13
CA ALA A 729 6.85 -6.39 30.13
C ALA A 729 6.90 -5.70 28.74
N LEU A 730 5.85 -4.96 28.36
CA LEU A 730 5.82 -4.15 27.13
C LEU A 730 6.88 -3.05 27.14
N LEU A 731 7.10 -2.42 28.29
CA LEU A 731 8.07 -1.32 28.45
C LEU A 731 9.53 -1.81 28.49
N GLY A 732 9.77 -3.05 28.84
CA GLY A 732 11.07 -3.75 28.79
C GLY A 732 12.19 -3.12 29.61
N ARG A 733 13.28 -3.85 29.83
CA ARG A 733 14.51 -3.33 30.46
C ARG A 733 15.38 -2.63 29.40
N GLY A 734 15.06 -1.37 29.05
CA GLY A 734 16.03 -0.44 28.44
C GLY A 734 16.49 -0.69 27.01
N LYS A 735 15.82 -1.53 26.22
CA LYS A 735 16.03 -1.66 24.78
C LYS A 735 14.69 -1.60 24.04
N PRO A 736 14.54 -0.77 22.99
CA PRO A 736 13.38 -0.82 22.13
C PRO A 736 13.44 -2.13 21.32
N SER A 737 12.77 -3.15 21.78
CA SER A 737 12.53 -4.38 21.04
C SER A 737 11.04 -4.58 20.88
N ALA A 738 10.62 -5.05 19.71
CA ALA A 738 9.23 -5.44 19.49
C ALA A 738 8.82 -6.43 20.59
N PHE A 739 7.73 -6.13 21.29
CA PHE A 739 7.16 -7.03 22.26
C PHE A 739 6.71 -8.30 21.55
N GLN A 740 7.35 -9.39 21.85
CA GLN A 740 6.96 -10.71 21.35
C GLN A 740 6.11 -11.40 22.40
N ILE A 741 4.87 -11.70 22.06
CA ILE A 741 3.95 -12.36 22.98
C ILE A 741 4.54 -13.70 23.49
N ASP A 742 5.28 -14.41 22.66
CA ASP A 742 5.90 -15.69 23.00
C ASP A 742 6.97 -15.55 24.09
N GLU A 743 7.78 -14.50 24.04
CA GLU A 743 8.75 -14.17 25.07
C GLU A 743 8.03 -13.74 26.38
N ALA A 744 6.93 -13.02 26.26
CA ALA A 744 6.12 -12.61 27.39
C ALA A 744 5.42 -13.80 28.06
N VAL A 745 4.99 -14.81 27.34
CA VAL A 745 4.43 -16.07 27.88
C VAL A 745 5.44 -16.71 28.82
N LEU A 746 6.69 -16.81 28.41
CA LEU A 746 7.77 -17.39 29.22
C LEU A 746 8.14 -16.50 30.42
N THR A 747 8.26 -15.17 30.19
CA THR A 747 8.73 -14.23 31.21
C THR A 747 7.68 -13.97 32.30
N LEU A 748 6.39 -13.91 31.89
CA LEU A 748 5.28 -13.63 32.80
C LEU A 748 4.63 -14.88 33.38
N ASN A 749 4.99 -16.05 32.88
CA ASN A 749 4.33 -17.32 33.19
C ASN A 749 2.79 -17.22 33.02
N MET A 750 2.36 -16.60 31.96
CA MET A 750 0.94 -16.35 31.65
C MET A 750 0.58 -16.96 30.29
N PRO A 751 -0.60 -17.61 30.17
CA PRO A 751 -1.08 -18.09 28.87
C PRO A 751 -1.19 -16.95 27.84
N ARG A 752 -0.84 -17.22 26.60
CA ARG A 752 -0.88 -16.28 25.48
C ARG A 752 -2.21 -15.54 25.34
N GLU A 753 -3.33 -16.27 25.48
CA GLU A 753 -4.68 -15.68 25.45
C GLU A 753 -4.87 -14.61 26.52
N ARG A 754 -4.34 -14.86 27.70
CA ARG A 754 -4.46 -13.95 28.84
C ARG A 754 -3.66 -12.68 28.61
N ILE A 755 -2.46 -12.80 28.01
CA ILE A 755 -1.63 -11.67 27.57
C ILE A 755 -2.34 -10.90 26.45
N GLY A 756 -2.90 -11.59 25.46
CA GLY A 756 -3.66 -10.97 24.35
C GLY A 756 -4.89 -10.20 24.82
N LYS A 757 -5.64 -10.73 25.79
CA LYS A 757 -6.76 -10.02 26.42
C LYS A 757 -6.29 -8.79 27.18
N ALA A 758 -5.20 -8.89 27.95
CA ALA A 758 -4.62 -7.77 28.68
C ALA A 758 -4.18 -6.63 27.72
N ILE A 759 -3.54 -6.96 26.60
CA ILE A 759 -3.16 -5.99 25.58
C ILE A 759 -4.40 -5.29 24.98
N LEU A 760 -5.48 -6.03 24.75
CA LEU A 760 -6.74 -5.46 24.23
C LEU A 760 -7.38 -4.50 25.22
N GLU A 761 -7.45 -4.86 26.48
CA GLU A 761 -8.00 -3.99 27.53
C GLU A 761 -7.16 -2.75 27.74
N LEU A 762 -5.82 -2.87 27.73
CA LEU A 762 -4.92 -1.72 27.77
C LEU A 762 -5.16 -0.74 26.60
N LYS A 763 -5.57 -1.25 25.43
CA LYS A 763 -6.00 -0.42 24.29
C LYS A 763 -7.36 0.24 24.52
N GLU A 764 -8.33 -0.52 25.00
CA GLU A 764 -9.67 0.00 25.28
C GLU A 764 -9.63 1.12 26.31
N TYR A 765 -8.71 1.04 27.29
CA TYR A 765 -8.48 2.11 28.28
C TYR A 765 -7.58 3.25 27.76
N GLY A 766 -7.16 3.21 26.48
CA GLY A 766 -6.28 4.24 25.91
C GLY A 766 -4.87 4.31 26.51
N ILE A 767 -4.43 3.20 27.15
CA ILE A 767 -3.09 3.04 27.72
C ILE A 767 -2.11 2.60 26.65
N LEU A 768 -2.58 1.74 25.71
CA LEU A 768 -1.86 1.37 24.50
C LEU A 768 -2.53 1.97 23.27
N SER A 769 -1.73 2.41 22.32
CA SER A 769 -2.21 2.80 20.99
C SER A 769 -1.54 1.97 19.92
N ASP A 770 -2.18 1.81 18.76
CA ASP A 770 -1.47 1.32 17.58
C ASP A 770 -0.42 2.35 17.22
N ALA A 771 0.84 1.94 17.14
CA ALA A 771 1.92 2.81 16.71
C ALA A 771 1.58 3.32 15.29
N LYS A 772 1.17 4.57 15.21
CA LYS A 772 0.86 5.23 13.93
C LYS A 772 2.09 5.86 13.32
N GLU A 773 3.14 6.06 14.11
CA GLU A 773 4.35 6.78 13.71
C GLU A 773 5.57 6.14 14.35
N MET A 774 6.69 6.18 13.64
CA MET A 774 7.97 5.73 14.16
C MET A 774 8.48 6.80 15.13
N THR A 775 8.46 6.52 16.43
CA THR A 775 9.08 7.39 17.43
C THR A 775 10.59 7.18 17.41
N LEU A 776 11.32 8.17 16.94
CA LEU A 776 12.77 8.18 16.94
C LEU A 776 13.25 8.83 18.24
N THR A 777 13.85 8.05 19.13
CA THR A 777 14.56 8.61 20.28
C THR A 777 15.98 8.98 19.85
N ILE A 778 16.26 10.26 19.75
CA ILE A 778 17.61 10.76 19.48
C ILE A 778 18.42 10.59 20.78
N ARG A 779 19.40 9.68 20.76
CA ARG A 779 20.27 9.48 21.91
C ARG A 779 21.13 10.72 22.16
N PRO A 780 21.53 11.02 23.40
CA PRO A 780 22.37 12.17 23.72
C PRO A 780 23.71 12.20 22.95
N ASP A 781 24.23 11.01 22.57
CA ASP A 781 25.47 10.84 21.80
C ASP A 781 25.24 10.84 20.26
N ALA A 782 24.00 10.99 19.76
CA ALA A 782 23.69 10.89 18.35
C ALA A 782 24.41 11.94 17.50
N PHE A 783 24.47 13.19 17.98
CA PHE A 783 25.20 14.25 17.29
C PHE A 783 26.69 13.96 17.20
N LYS A 784 27.31 13.45 18.27
CA LYS A 784 28.70 13.06 18.28
C LYS A 784 28.97 11.91 17.30
N ARG A 785 28.08 10.92 17.26
CA ARG A 785 28.15 9.82 16.29
C ARG A 785 27.97 10.31 14.86
N LEU A 786 27.03 11.21 14.61
CA LEU A 786 26.82 11.81 13.30
C LEU A 786 28.08 12.56 12.84
N GLN A 787 28.69 13.34 13.69
CA GLN A 787 29.97 14.01 13.40
C GLN A 787 31.06 13.01 13.07
N THR A 788 31.17 11.91 13.81
CA THR A 788 32.13 10.83 13.49
C THR A 788 31.84 10.20 12.14
N ILE A 789 30.57 9.91 11.80
CA ILE A 789 30.18 9.36 10.49
C ILE A 789 30.53 10.34 9.38
N GLN A 790 30.23 11.64 9.51
CA GLN A 790 30.59 12.69 8.54
C GLN A 790 32.10 12.84 8.37
N THR A 791 32.88 12.73 9.43
CA THR A 791 34.34 12.78 9.38
C THR A 791 34.89 11.58 8.62
N VAL A 792 34.39 10.37 8.88
CA VAL A 792 34.76 9.14 8.17
C VAL A 792 34.36 9.25 6.70
N GLU A 793 33.15 9.69 6.40
CA GLU A 793 32.63 9.88 5.04
C GLU A 793 33.53 10.84 4.24
N LYS A 794 33.86 12.00 4.81
CA LYS A 794 34.70 12.99 4.16
C LYS A 794 36.11 12.46 3.85
N ALA A 795 36.71 11.73 4.79
CA ALA A 795 38.01 11.13 4.62
C ALA A 795 38.03 10.02 3.55
N LEU A 796 36.96 9.19 3.52
CA LEU A 796 36.81 8.17 2.48
C LEU A 796 36.61 8.79 1.10
N LEU A 797 35.79 9.84 0.98
CA LEU A 797 35.58 10.57 -0.28
C LEU A 797 36.91 11.16 -0.79
N GLN A 798 37.68 11.82 0.07
CA GLN A 798 39.01 12.35 -0.31
C GLN A 798 39.93 11.24 -0.82
N ARG A 799 39.97 10.09 -0.15
CA ARG A 799 40.76 8.95 -0.58
C ARG A 799 40.34 8.43 -1.96
N PHE A 800 39.03 8.23 -2.18
CA PHE A 800 38.54 7.72 -3.47
C PHE A 800 38.72 8.71 -4.62
N LEU A 801 38.64 10.02 -4.35
CA LEU A 801 38.94 11.05 -5.33
C LEU A 801 40.43 11.09 -5.72
N SER A 802 41.32 10.74 -4.79
CA SER A 802 42.79 10.69 -5.08
C SER A 802 43.24 9.39 -5.77
N ALA A 803 42.43 8.33 -5.68
CA ALA A 803 42.72 7.02 -6.31
C ALA A 803 41.42 6.46 -6.91
N PRO A 804 41.00 6.93 -8.10
CA PRO A 804 39.62 6.76 -8.62
C PRO A 804 39.30 5.35 -9.11
N VAL A 805 40.27 4.47 -9.25
CA VAL A 805 40.05 3.07 -9.68
C VAL A 805 40.85 2.11 -8.81
N GLY A 806 40.23 1.08 -8.31
CA GLY A 806 40.91 0.06 -7.53
C GLY A 806 40.04 -0.90 -6.75
N SER A 807 40.69 -1.76 -5.99
CA SER A 807 40.03 -2.68 -5.07
C SER A 807 40.56 -2.49 -3.66
N VAL A 808 39.70 -2.50 -2.66
CA VAL A 808 40.08 -2.27 -1.28
C VAL A 808 39.24 -3.12 -0.32
N THR A 809 39.81 -3.57 0.78
CA THR A 809 39.06 -4.22 1.85
C THR A 809 38.57 -3.20 2.89
N ILE A 810 37.48 -3.48 3.54
CA ILE A 810 36.96 -2.63 4.64
C ILE A 810 38.00 -2.51 5.75
N ARG A 811 38.77 -3.58 6.01
CA ARG A 811 39.86 -3.58 6.97
C ARG A 811 40.96 -2.57 6.60
N ALA A 812 41.40 -2.59 5.36
CA ALA A 812 42.43 -1.64 4.87
C ALA A 812 41.93 -0.19 4.93
N LEU A 813 40.65 0.06 4.66
CA LEU A 813 40.03 1.39 4.82
C LEU A 813 40.03 1.83 6.28
N ASN A 814 39.70 0.94 7.21
CA ASN A 814 39.75 1.26 8.65
C ASN A 814 41.15 1.57 9.12
N GLU A 815 42.15 0.79 8.69
CA GLU A 815 43.59 1.01 8.99
C GLU A 815 44.04 2.37 8.42
N THR A 816 43.70 2.71 7.17
CA THR A 816 44.02 4.03 6.57
C THR A 816 43.42 5.20 7.36
N LEU A 817 42.18 5.06 7.88
CA LEU A 817 41.52 6.11 8.68
C LEU A 817 42.21 6.30 10.04
N ILE A 818 42.80 5.25 10.61
CA ILE A 818 43.58 5.30 11.85
C ILE A 818 44.94 5.96 11.57
N GLU A 819 45.64 5.55 10.51
CA GLU A 819 46.94 6.10 10.09
C GLU A 819 46.86 7.60 9.77
N SER A 820 45.75 8.03 9.17
CA SER A 820 45.47 9.45 8.86
C SER A 820 44.96 10.27 10.07
N ASN A 821 44.97 9.72 11.25
CA ASN A 821 44.42 10.34 12.49
C ASN A 821 42.97 10.79 12.41
N VAL A 822 42.19 10.21 11.54
CA VAL A 822 40.72 10.43 11.45
C VAL A 822 39.99 9.63 12.52
N LEU A 823 40.56 8.50 12.92
CA LEU A 823 40.09 7.63 13.97
C LEU A 823 41.17 7.38 15.02
N ASP A 824 40.75 7.22 16.28
CA ASP A 824 41.64 6.81 17.35
C ASP A 824 42.24 5.42 17.09
N LYS A 825 43.47 5.14 17.61
CA LYS A 825 44.22 3.88 17.40
C LYS A 825 43.41 2.60 17.70
N ASN A 826 42.43 2.67 18.61
CA ASN A 826 41.60 1.54 19.02
C ASN A 826 40.19 1.60 18.41
N ALA A 827 39.90 2.55 17.52
CA ALA A 827 38.59 2.72 16.93
C ALA A 827 38.33 1.69 15.85
N ASN A 828 37.11 1.19 15.80
CA ASN A 828 36.62 0.30 14.77
C ASN A 828 35.41 0.87 14.05
N ALA A 829 35.65 1.43 12.86
CA ALA A 829 34.62 2.01 12.01
C ALA A 829 34.12 1.05 10.92
N THR A 830 34.48 -0.22 10.97
CA THR A 830 34.13 -1.23 9.95
C THR A 830 32.65 -1.19 9.57
N ARG A 831 31.75 -1.10 10.55
CA ARG A 831 30.32 -1.03 10.31
C ARG A 831 29.91 0.27 9.59
N THR A 832 30.48 1.40 9.99
CA THR A 832 30.23 2.72 9.37
C THR A 832 30.72 2.74 7.93
N ILE A 833 31.95 2.25 7.67
CA ILE A 833 32.53 2.16 6.33
C ILE A 833 31.65 1.29 5.44
N LYS A 834 31.25 0.11 5.89
CA LYS A 834 30.37 -0.80 5.14
C LYS A 834 29.01 -0.15 4.81
N THR A 835 28.42 0.56 5.77
CA THR A 835 27.16 1.28 5.56
C THR A 835 27.30 2.37 4.50
N LEU A 836 28.37 3.19 4.58
CA LEU A 836 28.63 4.25 3.61
C LEU A 836 28.85 3.70 2.20
N LEU A 837 29.68 2.66 2.04
CA LEU A 837 29.91 2.03 0.74
C LEU A 837 28.63 1.43 0.15
N THR A 838 27.78 0.85 0.99
CA THR A 838 26.48 0.30 0.57
C THR A 838 25.52 1.41 0.12
N LEU A 839 25.47 2.53 0.85
CA LEU A 839 24.66 3.69 0.49
C LEU A 839 25.13 4.33 -0.82
N TRP A 840 26.46 4.48 -1.01
CA TRP A 840 26.99 5.06 -2.24
C TRP A 840 26.76 4.14 -3.44
N ARG A 841 26.84 2.83 -3.26
CA ARG A 841 26.48 1.86 -4.31
C ARG A 841 25.02 1.99 -4.75
N ALA A 842 24.12 2.26 -3.81
CA ALA A 842 22.69 2.40 -4.09
C ALA A 842 22.33 3.73 -4.80
N LYS A 843 23.18 4.76 -4.65
CA LYS A 843 22.99 6.05 -5.32
C LYS A 843 23.67 6.02 -6.69
N LYS A 844 22.90 6.20 -7.77
CA LYS A 844 23.45 6.50 -9.10
C LYS A 844 24.16 7.85 -9.04
N GLY A 845 25.49 7.86 -8.98
CA GLY A 845 26.31 9.06 -8.81
C GLY A 845 27.69 8.90 -9.45
N HIS A 846 28.63 9.77 -9.04
CA HIS A 846 29.98 9.87 -9.61
C HIS A 846 30.93 8.73 -9.23
N PHE A 847 30.53 7.80 -8.36
CA PHE A 847 31.34 6.64 -7.96
C PHE A 847 30.58 5.35 -8.23
N PHE A 848 31.30 4.37 -8.79
CA PHE A 848 30.83 3.02 -8.91
C PHE A 848 31.47 2.15 -7.82
N PHE A 849 30.64 1.48 -7.00
CA PHE A 849 31.10 0.56 -5.97
C PHE A 849 30.51 -0.83 -6.21
N ARG A 850 31.36 -1.84 -6.30
CA ARG A 850 30.97 -3.24 -6.42
C ARG A 850 31.68 -4.08 -5.37
N ARG A 851 30.95 -4.87 -4.62
CA ARG A 851 31.53 -5.86 -3.71
C ARG A 851 31.93 -7.09 -4.49
N THR A 852 33.24 -7.36 -4.63
CA THR A 852 33.76 -8.42 -5.47
C THR A 852 34.03 -9.74 -4.74
N ASP A 853 34.27 -9.70 -3.41
CA ASP A 853 34.41 -10.89 -2.57
C ASP A 853 33.73 -10.68 -1.21
N GLN A 854 32.68 -11.47 -0.95
CA GLN A 854 31.91 -11.37 0.30
C GLN A 854 32.66 -11.90 1.52
N LYS A 855 33.48 -12.97 1.32
CA LYS A 855 34.24 -13.58 2.43
C LYS A 855 35.39 -12.68 2.91
N ARG A 856 35.99 -11.91 2.00
CA ARG A 856 37.09 -10.99 2.28
C ARG A 856 36.65 -9.53 2.42
N ASP A 857 35.34 -9.21 2.29
CA ASP A 857 34.81 -7.84 2.25
C ASP A 857 35.62 -6.92 1.29
N LEU A 858 35.87 -7.46 0.09
CA LEU A 858 36.61 -6.77 -0.95
C LEU A 858 35.65 -5.95 -1.83
N TRP A 859 35.99 -4.68 -2.01
CA TRP A 859 35.19 -3.73 -2.77
C TRP A 859 36.02 -3.18 -3.94
N TYR A 860 35.47 -3.25 -5.14
CA TYR A 860 35.94 -2.53 -6.30
C TYR A 860 35.29 -1.16 -6.37
N TYR A 861 36.04 -0.14 -6.73
CA TYR A 861 35.54 1.22 -6.90
C TYR A 861 36.15 1.90 -8.13
N GLU A 862 35.35 2.73 -8.77
CA GLU A 862 35.70 3.49 -9.96
C GLU A 862 35.09 4.90 -9.91
#